data_21e8c22722adb7d103fe95bffd733b14
#
_entry.id   21e8c22722adb7d103fe95bffd733b14
#
_cell.length_a   1.000
_cell.length_b   1.000
_cell.length_c   1.000
_cell.angle_alpha   90.00
_cell.angle_beta   90.00
_cell.angle_gamma   90.00
#
_symmetry.space_group_name_H-M   'P 1'
#
loop_
_entity.id
_entity.type
_entity.pdbx_description
1 polymer ?
#
loop_
_entity_poly.entity_id
_entity_poly.type
_entity_poly.pdbx_seq_one_letter_code
_entity_poly.pdbx_strand_id
1 'polypeptide(L)'
;MKQINLITMAMICCMATASAQDSRQSSSIYLSPTTPGATLVPFALNSEGIKLPIRWGLDVAWDSEQNVRKGINHIGKDNISIMRSSFQTTYPLINDEELTASQKQKLDTRTKLIDIVGKDIDIVLNEDQEAGIVSYYVENGVANVDHWCKLINASVKWLNENYPKHKVVAISPYNEPDYSWGQGNLASFKEIAKKLKTEYPLFENIAITGGNTLNNDEALKWYNGLKPYVDWGNTHQLDGSFTNYANFFKTVANDGNYPYADELHNVGEAMIGAEYGIKMGIWWGFDSRSRGEFCRISNSGSRIGYAENRNAWTAASVYRDDTTNEIKAFIGSSERQANTSEFNFISKDRMVYFDGYGPTHEYTMSIPGGTDYQKGQTNAEKVIDVTWGEDVQPSIIKGRYRLMNKASKNVAAEYNSDNIAMVKAAKFNSTQLWDINPIDDRIGGDYSYHEITSANDGRHINVQNFSTYVGGNVMAYDGKNSSNEQWYLKYAGNGYYYLINRESNLYLMAASSSTTIGINVQQGALDTSTQAKKDLRLWKLVPEDAECETKAPAIPSGLNAKASNAAVRLEWNANTEADLAGYIVIRGDADGTNWNTIARKITEPCFIDNTCEQGKEYQYAVKAIDKSDNISRKSEIIYAMPTGDKGLIANWQFEESLADNTDNAMDAVSLNKAGFVSEHKSGEKALYLNNNYLQLPYTIANSDEITIALWTKWTNTSSGWQRLFDFGNGTDQYIFL
;
A
#
# COMPACT_ATOMS: atom_id res chain seq x y z
N MET A 1 28.71 -8.13 -50.79
CA MET A 1 28.08 -6.84 -50.40
C MET A 1 26.82 -6.99 -49.54
N LYS A 2 26.06 -8.08 -49.58
CA LYS A 2 24.88 -8.23 -48.68
C LYS A 2 25.22 -8.62 -47.22
N GLN A 3 26.36 -9.25 -46.98
CA GLN A 3 26.77 -9.61 -45.60
C GLN A 3 27.36 -8.43 -44.80
N ILE A 4 27.98 -7.45 -45.49
CA ILE A 4 28.56 -6.28 -44.81
C ILE A 4 27.45 -5.33 -44.29
N ASN A 5 26.32 -5.26 -45.00
CA ASN A 5 25.19 -4.42 -44.53
C ASN A 5 24.46 -5.00 -43.30
N LEU A 6 24.44 -6.33 -43.13
CA LEU A 6 23.83 -6.95 -41.95
C LEU A 6 24.66 -6.72 -40.66
N ILE A 7 25.98 -6.81 -40.79
CA ILE A 7 26.91 -6.58 -39.68
C ILE A 7 26.91 -5.10 -39.27
N THR A 8 26.82 -4.18 -40.24
CA THR A 8 26.74 -2.76 -39.98
C THR A 8 25.39 -2.36 -39.31
N MET A 9 24.29 -3.02 -39.71
CA MET A 9 22.98 -2.80 -39.10
C MET A 9 22.89 -3.37 -37.69
N ALA A 10 23.50 -4.52 -37.41
CA ALA A 10 23.60 -5.09 -36.07
C ALA A 10 24.50 -4.24 -35.16
N MET A 11 25.60 -3.66 -35.66
CA MET A 11 26.43 -2.73 -34.91
C MET A 11 25.75 -1.40 -34.62
N ILE A 12 24.95 -0.88 -35.55
CA ILE A 12 24.17 0.35 -35.34
C ILE A 12 23.07 0.11 -34.30
N CYS A 13 22.40 -1.05 -34.33
CA CYS A 13 21.42 -1.41 -33.32
C CYS A 13 22.04 -1.48 -31.90
N CYS A 14 23.29 -1.95 -31.77
CA CYS A 14 23.96 -2.05 -30.49
C CYS A 14 24.55 -0.72 -29.97
N MET A 15 24.92 0.19 -30.89
CA MET A 15 25.28 1.56 -30.45
C MET A 15 24.03 2.36 -30.04
N ALA A 16 22.89 2.10 -30.67
CA ALA A 16 21.60 2.69 -30.26
C ALA A 16 21.12 2.14 -28.91
N THR A 17 21.43 0.86 -28.56
CA THR A 17 21.11 0.32 -27.22
C THR A 17 21.93 0.92 -26.10
N ALA A 18 23.19 1.28 -26.32
CA ALA A 18 23.97 2.01 -25.31
C ALA A 18 23.42 3.44 -25.10
N SER A 19 23.00 4.13 -26.16
CA SER A 19 22.35 5.45 -26.06
C SER A 19 20.88 5.37 -25.60
N ALA A 20 20.18 4.28 -25.92
CA ALA A 20 18.83 4.01 -25.43
C ALA A 20 18.84 3.55 -23.95
N GLN A 21 19.91 2.94 -23.49
CA GLN A 21 20.12 2.65 -22.08
C GLN A 21 20.38 3.92 -21.27
N ASP A 22 21.09 4.90 -21.80
CA ASP A 22 21.25 6.23 -21.21
C ASP A 22 19.91 7.00 -21.17
N SER A 23 19.09 6.88 -22.19
CA SER A 23 17.72 7.46 -22.17
C SER A 23 16.74 6.66 -21.31
N ARG A 24 16.99 5.36 -21.08
CA ARG A 24 16.24 4.55 -20.10
C ARG A 24 16.65 4.84 -18.65
N GLN A 25 17.83 5.35 -18.39
CA GLN A 25 18.18 5.89 -17.07
C GLN A 25 17.29 7.10 -16.69
N SER A 26 16.70 7.79 -17.65
CA SER A 26 15.71 8.86 -17.41
C SER A 26 14.27 8.36 -17.32
N SER A 27 13.97 7.13 -17.77
CA SER A 27 12.65 6.49 -17.69
C SER A 27 12.64 5.17 -16.91
N SER A 28 13.78 4.51 -16.67
CA SER A 28 13.95 3.49 -15.64
C SER A 28 14.21 4.17 -14.30
N ILE A 29 13.29 4.99 -13.98
CA ILE A 29 12.96 5.44 -12.68
C ILE A 29 12.98 4.18 -11.81
N TYR A 30 13.75 4.22 -10.74
CA TYR A 30 13.63 3.29 -9.61
C TYR A 30 14.47 2.01 -9.60
N LEU A 31 15.73 2.13 -9.92
CA LEU A 31 16.66 1.62 -8.95
C LEU A 31 16.79 2.74 -7.90
N SER A 32 15.90 2.80 -6.93
CA SER A 32 16.20 3.59 -5.73
C SER A 32 17.41 2.93 -5.10
N PRO A 33 18.60 3.58 -5.16
CA PRO A 33 19.72 3.07 -4.41
C PRO A 33 19.27 3.03 -2.95
N THR A 34 19.68 2.00 -2.21
CA THR A 34 19.49 1.95 -0.76
C THR A 34 19.93 3.28 -0.18
N THR A 35 18.97 4.07 0.30
CA THR A 35 19.34 5.32 0.94
C THR A 35 20.11 4.98 2.20
N PRO A 36 21.34 5.47 2.39
CA PRO A 36 22.10 5.21 3.59
C PRO A 36 21.28 5.58 4.83
N GLY A 37 21.01 4.60 5.71
CA GLY A 37 20.19 4.79 6.91
C GLY A 37 18.73 4.35 6.79
N ALA A 38 18.26 3.87 5.63
CA ALA A 38 16.94 3.26 5.50
C ALA A 38 16.83 2.00 6.37
N THR A 39 15.68 1.81 7.00
CA THR A 39 15.37 0.61 7.76
C THR A 39 15.06 -0.54 6.81
N LEU A 40 15.79 -1.66 6.92
CA LEU A 40 15.64 -2.80 6.02
C LEU A 40 14.43 -3.65 6.37
N VAL A 41 13.65 -4.04 5.35
CA VAL A 41 12.46 -4.91 5.46
C VAL A 41 12.66 -6.14 4.57
N PRO A 42 13.49 -7.11 5.00
CA PRO A 42 13.69 -8.31 4.21
C PRO A 42 12.48 -9.23 4.27
N PHE A 43 12.13 -9.82 3.13
CA PHE A 43 11.07 -10.81 3.01
C PHE A 43 11.38 -11.84 1.94
N ALA A 44 10.78 -13.02 2.06
CA ALA A 44 10.83 -14.05 1.02
C ALA A 44 9.40 -14.49 0.68
N LEU A 45 9.07 -14.50 -0.62
CA LEU A 45 7.70 -14.77 -1.09
C LEU A 45 7.22 -16.16 -0.67
N ASN A 46 8.15 -17.12 -0.61
CA ASN A 46 7.87 -18.52 -0.29
C ASN A 46 8.04 -18.88 1.19
N SER A 47 8.34 -17.90 2.07
CA SER A 47 8.46 -18.17 3.49
C SER A 47 7.11 -18.59 4.08
N GLU A 48 7.12 -19.44 5.10
CA GLU A 48 5.90 -19.83 5.83
C GLU A 48 5.21 -18.62 6.47
N GLY A 49 6.01 -17.67 6.98
CA GLY A 49 5.51 -16.49 7.66
C GLY A 49 4.91 -16.76 9.04
N ILE A 50 4.29 -15.74 9.61
CA ILE A 50 3.67 -15.80 10.96
C ILE A 50 2.19 -15.41 10.83
N LYS A 51 1.30 -16.23 11.40
CA LYS A 51 -0.12 -15.92 11.51
C LYS A 51 -0.36 -14.96 12.66
N LEU A 52 -0.96 -13.82 12.38
CA LEU A 52 -1.31 -12.78 13.36
C LEU A 52 -2.79 -12.40 13.18
N PRO A 53 -3.73 -13.30 13.49
CA PRO A 53 -5.16 -13.04 13.28
C PRO A 53 -5.66 -11.97 14.24
N ILE A 54 -6.37 -10.97 13.68
CA ILE A 54 -6.92 -9.83 14.43
C ILE A 54 -8.41 -9.70 14.10
N ARG A 55 -9.24 -9.52 15.10
CA ARG A 55 -10.64 -9.13 14.93
C ARG A 55 -10.71 -7.65 14.61
N TRP A 56 -11.33 -7.31 13.48
CA TRP A 56 -11.44 -5.92 13.03
C TRP A 56 -12.82 -5.33 13.27
N GLY A 57 -12.84 -4.01 13.49
CA GLY A 57 -14.06 -3.27 13.72
C GLY A 57 -13.95 -1.78 13.42
N LEU A 58 -15.07 -1.08 13.64
CA LEU A 58 -15.23 0.35 13.47
C LEU A 58 -15.77 0.97 14.75
N ASP A 59 -15.37 2.20 15.04
CA ASP A 59 -15.96 3.01 16.09
C ASP A 59 -17.25 3.68 15.58
N VAL A 60 -18.29 3.66 16.38
CA VAL A 60 -19.55 4.37 16.12
C VAL A 60 -19.93 5.31 17.27
N ALA A 61 -19.06 5.51 18.24
CA ALA A 61 -19.33 6.45 19.34
C ALA A 61 -19.56 7.88 18.82
N TRP A 62 -18.76 8.27 17.82
CA TRP A 62 -18.79 9.61 17.21
C TRP A 62 -19.13 9.59 15.72
N ASP A 63 -19.35 8.42 15.13
CA ASP A 63 -19.32 8.26 13.70
C ASP A 63 -20.66 8.47 13.00
N SER A 64 -20.57 8.81 11.71
CA SER A 64 -21.71 8.97 10.82
C SER A 64 -21.98 7.70 10.02
N GLU A 65 -23.20 7.58 9.48
CA GLU A 65 -23.58 6.51 8.55
C GLU A 65 -22.63 6.45 7.35
N GLN A 66 -22.21 7.60 6.81
CA GLN A 66 -21.29 7.68 5.68
C GLN A 66 -19.94 7.05 6.00
N ASN A 67 -19.36 7.34 7.16
CA ASN A 67 -18.07 6.81 7.56
C ASN A 67 -18.13 5.29 7.85
N VAL A 68 -19.21 4.83 8.48
CA VAL A 68 -19.45 3.38 8.67
C VAL A 68 -19.54 2.67 7.33
N ARG A 69 -20.30 3.19 6.35
CA ARG A 69 -20.39 2.59 5.01
C ARG A 69 -19.06 2.61 4.28
N LYS A 70 -18.30 3.70 4.39
CA LYS A 70 -16.94 3.78 3.86
C LYS A 70 -16.05 2.68 4.46
N GLY A 71 -16.05 2.53 5.76
CA GLY A 71 -15.32 1.46 6.46
C GLY A 71 -15.73 0.06 6.00
N ILE A 72 -17.04 -0.20 5.88
CA ILE A 72 -17.56 -1.48 5.37
C ILE A 72 -17.05 -1.77 3.95
N ASN A 73 -17.05 -0.77 3.07
CA ASN A 73 -16.60 -0.93 1.70
C ASN A 73 -15.09 -1.22 1.61
N HIS A 74 -14.27 -0.62 2.47
CA HIS A 74 -12.83 -0.82 2.49
C HIS A 74 -12.40 -2.12 3.17
N ILE A 75 -12.93 -2.41 4.36
CA ILE A 75 -12.58 -3.62 5.13
C ILE A 75 -13.25 -4.86 4.55
N GLY A 76 -14.46 -4.71 4.03
CA GLY A 76 -15.37 -5.81 3.70
C GLY A 76 -16.18 -6.27 4.90
N LYS A 77 -17.49 -6.35 4.76
CA LYS A 77 -18.42 -6.71 5.86
C LYS A 77 -18.06 -8.01 6.59
N ASP A 78 -17.46 -8.98 5.88
CA ASP A 78 -17.12 -10.29 6.44
C ASP A 78 -15.93 -10.21 7.42
N ASN A 79 -15.05 -9.22 7.26
CA ASN A 79 -13.93 -8.97 8.13
C ASN A 79 -14.30 -8.15 9.39
N ILE A 80 -15.44 -7.46 9.40
CA ILE A 80 -15.90 -6.71 10.58
C ILE A 80 -16.62 -7.67 11.52
N SER A 81 -16.18 -7.80 12.75
CA SER A 81 -16.77 -8.71 13.75
C SER A 81 -17.07 -8.06 15.09
N ILE A 82 -16.63 -6.82 15.26
CA ILE A 82 -16.78 -6.07 16.51
C ILE A 82 -16.89 -4.58 16.20
N MET A 83 -17.58 -3.81 17.04
CA MET A 83 -17.63 -2.36 16.93
C MET A 83 -17.64 -1.72 18.32
N ARG A 84 -17.06 -0.53 18.43
CA ARG A 84 -17.09 0.26 19.65
C ARG A 84 -18.31 1.19 19.63
N SER A 85 -19.07 1.19 20.73
CA SER A 85 -20.17 2.09 20.99
C SER A 85 -20.03 2.67 22.38
N SER A 86 -20.86 3.62 22.77
CA SER A 86 -20.73 4.26 24.07
C SER A 86 -22.06 4.56 24.76
N PHE A 87 -21.98 4.61 26.10
CA PHE A 87 -23.04 5.09 26.99
C PHE A 87 -22.74 6.52 27.45
N GLN A 88 -23.74 7.20 28.02
CA GLN A 88 -23.62 8.63 28.41
C GLN A 88 -23.84 8.85 29.87
N THR A 89 -22.98 9.71 30.44
CA THR A 89 -23.02 10.22 31.82
C THR A 89 -23.68 11.61 31.94
N THR A 90 -24.39 12.06 30.91
CA THR A 90 -24.96 13.40 30.78
C THR A 90 -26.17 13.63 31.67
N TYR A 91 -26.92 12.58 32.03
CA TYR A 91 -28.16 12.66 32.82
C TYR A 91 -28.14 11.62 33.93
N PRO A 92 -28.63 11.97 35.15
CA PRO A 92 -28.91 10.99 36.21
C PRO A 92 -29.87 9.91 35.71
N LEU A 93 -29.77 8.71 36.28
CA LEU A 93 -30.76 7.66 36.05
C LEU A 93 -32.14 8.07 36.65
N ILE A 94 -33.22 7.66 35.97
CA ILE A 94 -34.58 7.82 36.49
C ILE A 94 -34.75 6.84 37.66
N ASN A 95 -35.20 7.36 38.80
CA ASN A 95 -35.35 6.59 40.05
C ASN A 95 -34.09 5.78 40.43
N ASP A 96 -32.93 6.27 40.01
CA ASP A 96 -31.63 5.65 40.31
C ASP A 96 -31.41 4.27 39.67
N GLU A 97 -32.21 3.88 38.68
CA GLU A 97 -32.19 2.56 38.07
C GLU A 97 -32.35 2.56 36.52
N GLU A 98 -33.17 3.47 35.97
CA GLU A 98 -33.55 3.43 34.57
C GLU A 98 -32.83 4.50 33.74
N LEU A 99 -32.49 4.15 32.50
CA LEU A 99 -31.98 5.10 31.50
C LEU A 99 -33.03 6.13 31.13
N THR A 100 -32.63 7.37 30.98
CA THR A 100 -33.46 8.44 30.42
C THR A 100 -33.77 8.20 28.95
N ALA A 101 -34.79 8.89 28.43
CA ALA A 101 -35.10 8.83 26.99
C ALA A 101 -33.91 9.26 26.10
N SER A 102 -33.12 10.25 26.54
CA SER A 102 -31.93 10.73 25.81
C SER A 102 -30.82 9.68 25.78
N GLN A 103 -30.52 9.02 26.88
CA GLN A 103 -29.54 7.92 26.92
C GLN A 103 -29.94 6.74 26.05
N LYS A 104 -31.23 6.33 26.10
CA LYS A 104 -31.77 5.29 25.23
C LYS A 104 -31.67 5.67 23.76
N GLN A 105 -31.99 6.92 23.40
CA GLN A 105 -31.92 7.40 22.02
C GLN A 105 -30.49 7.37 21.48
N LYS A 106 -29.49 7.74 22.30
CA LYS A 106 -28.08 7.71 21.87
C LYS A 106 -27.59 6.26 21.63
N LEU A 107 -27.90 5.35 22.53
CA LEU A 107 -27.61 3.91 22.32
C LEU A 107 -28.30 3.38 21.07
N ASP A 108 -29.57 3.73 20.85
CA ASP A 108 -30.36 3.36 19.66
C ASP A 108 -29.71 3.87 18.38
N THR A 109 -29.34 5.14 18.32
CA THR A 109 -28.72 5.75 17.14
C THR A 109 -27.41 5.04 16.78
N ARG A 110 -26.53 4.80 17.76
CA ARG A 110 -25.25 4.12 17.56
C ARG A 110 -25.41 2.66 17.16
N THR A 111 -26.37 1.95 17.76
CA THR A 111 -26.61 0.55 17.40
C THR A 111 -27.21 0.42 16.00
N LYS A 112 -28.01 1.40 15.54
CA LYS A 112 -28.47 1.46 14.14
C LYS A 112 -27.31 1.65 13.15
N LEU A 113 -26.23 2.32 13.53
CA LEU A 113 -25.02 2.37 12.70
C LEU A 113 -24.33 0.99 12.63
N ILE A 114 -24.34 0.23 13.74
CA ILE A 114 -23.85 -1.16 13.75
C ILE A 114 -24.70 -2.05 12.84
N ASP A 115 -26.00 -1.86 12.82
CA ASP A 115 -26.95 -2.59 11.96
C ASP A 115 -26.62 -2.48 10.46
N ILE A 116 -25.95 -1.40 10.03
CA ILE A 116 -25.58 -1.20 8.62
C ILE A 116 -24.65 -2.31 8.11
N VAL A 117 -23.87 -2.95 8.99
CA VAL A 117 -23.02 -4.09 8.62
C VAL A 117 -23.84 -5.28 8.10
N GLY A 118 -25.08 -5.44 8.56
CA GLY A 118 -26.03 -6.43 8.07
C GLY A 118 -25.78 -7.86 8.60
N LYS A 119 -25.09 -7.99 9.74
CA LYS A 119 -24.87 -9.27 10.45
C LYS A 119 -24.74 -9.03 11.95
N ASP A 120 -24.67 -10.10 12.73
CA ASP A 120 -24.40 -10.02 14.17
C ASP A 120 -22.99 -9.48 14.43
N ILE A 121 -22.89 -8.47 15.29
CA ILE A 121 -21.64 -7.78 15.64
C ILE A 121 -21.54 -7.75 17.16
N ASP A 122 -20.36 -8.08 17.67
CA ASP A 122 -20.04 -7.86 19.08
C ASP A 122 -19.77 -6.37 19.36
N ILE A 123 -20.11 -5.92 20.57
CA ILE A 123 -19.95 -4.52 21.00
C ILE A 123 -18.92 -4.45 22.13
N VAL A 124 -17.97 -3.52 22.00
CA VAL A 124 -17.22 -2.93 23.10
C VAL A 124 -17.94 -1.64 23.48
N LEU A 125 -18.32 -1.51 24.74
CA LEU A 125 -19.06 -0.36 25.22
C LEU A 125 -18.20 0.48 26.15
N ASN A 126 -17.99 1.75 25.85
CA ASN A 126 -17.23 2.68 26.68
C ASN A 126 -18.05 3.91 27.11
N GLU A 127 -17.43 4.79 27.90
CA GLU A 127 -18.03 6.08 28.28
C GLU A 127 -17.92 7.07 27.12
N ASP A 128 -18.95 7.87 26.93
CA ASP A 128 -19.01 8.96 25.95
C ASP A 128 -18.81 10.32 26.62
N GLN A 129 -17.80 11.04 26.18
CA GLN A 129 -17.42 12.34 26.73
C GLN A 129 -18.07 13.54 26.03
N GLU A 130 -18.81 13.31 24.94
CA GLU A 130 -19.32 14.36 24.05
C GLU A 130 -20.11 15.47 24.76
N ALA A 131 -20.88 15.11 25.77
CA ALA A 131 -21.80 16.04 26.42
C ALA A 131 -21.44 16.40 27.86
N GLY A 132 -20.33 15.94 28.38
CA GLY A 132 -19.87 16.17 29.74
C GLY A 132 -20.50 15.25 30.78
N ILE A 133 -19.88 15.21 31.97
CA ILE A 133 -20.25 14.31 33.06
C ILE A 133 -20.95 15.14 34.16
N VAL A 134 -22.12 14.73 34.57
CA VAL A 134 -22.86 15.44 35.66
C VAL A 134 -22.40 14.99 37.05
N SER A 135 -22.58 15.86 38.05
CA SER A 135 -22.17 15.62 39.42
C SER A 135 -22.79 14.38 40.09
N TYR A 136 -23.88 13.87 39.54
CA TYR A 136 -24.48 12.60 39.95
C TYR A 136 -23.50 11.43 39.78
N TYR A 137 -22.65 11.43 38.73
CA TYR A 137 -21.66 10.39 38.48
C TYR A 137 -20.27 10.73 39.00
N VAL A 138 -19.87 12.00 39.00
CA VAL A 138 -18.53 12.42 39.44
C VAL A 138 -18.63 13.71 40.25
N GLU A 139 -18.09 13.67 41.45
CA GLU A 139 -18.00 14.84 42.33
C GLU A 139 -16.54 15.02 42.79
N ASN A 140 -15.98 16.22 42.62
CA ASN A 140 -14.60 16.56 43.02
C ASN A 140 -13.53 15.60 42.45
N GLY A 141 -13.71 15.12 41.22
CA GLY A 141 -12.78 14.19 40.53
C GLY A 141 -12.82 12.75 41.05
N VAL A 142 -13.83 12.40 41.84
CA VAL A 142 -14.06 11.02 42.32
C VAL A 142 -15.39 10.50 41.75
N ALA A 143 -15.37 9.36 41.10
CA ALA A 143 -16.59 8.77 40.57
C ALA A 143 -17.45 8.18 41.69
N ASN A 144 -18.77 8.36 41.59
CA ASN A 144 -19.73 7.64 42.39
C ASN A 144 -19.84 6.21 41.84
N VAL A 145 -19.20 5.27 42.52
CA VAL A 145 -19.09 3.87 42.10
C VAL A 145 -20.45 3.21 41.86
N ASP A 146 -21.42 3.50 42.74
CA ASP A 146 -22.77 2.91 42.66
C ASP A 146 -23.51 3.39 41.41
N HIS A 147 -23.50 4.71 41.18
CA HIS A 147 -24.19 5.28 40.02
C HIS A 147 -23.54 4.87 38.70
N TRP A 148 -22.22 4.78 38.66
CA TRP A 148 -21.51 4.25 37.45
C TRP A 148 -21.89 2.81 37.19
N CYS A 149 -21.83 1.93 38.16
CA CYS A 149 -22.20 0.52 37.98
C CYS A 149 -23.66 0.36 37.55
N LYS A 150 -24.59 1.14 38.14
CA LYS A 150 -26.01 1.17 37.74
C LYS A 150 -26.19 1.60 36.28
N LEU A 151 -25.50 2.69 35.87
CA LEU A 151 -25.57 3.19 34.49
C LEU A 151 -25.08 2.16 33.49
N ILE A 152 -23.90 1.57 33.72
CA ILE A 152 -23.32 0.55 32.86
C ILE A 152 -24.26 -0.67 32.77
N ASN A 153 -24.75 -1.14 33.92
CA ASN A 153 -25.67 -2.28 33.95
C ASN A 153 -27.01 -2.00 33.23
N ALA A 154 -27.58 -0.80 33.40
CA ALA A 154 -28.80 -0.39 32.72
C ALA A 154 -28.59 -0.26 31.21
N SER A 155 -27.44 0.25 30.77
CA SER A 155 -27.08 0.37 29.34
C SER A 155 -26.94 -0.98 28.67
N VAL A 156 -26.23 -1.92 29.31
CA VAL A 156 -26.06 -3.29 28.78
C VAL A 156 -27.38 -4.05 28.74
N LYS A 157 -28.19 -3.96 29.81
CA LYS A 157 -29.53 -4.56 29.82
C LYS A 157 -30.40 -4.04 28.69
N TRP A 158 -30.43 -2.72 28.51
CA TRP A 158 -31.21 -2.11 27.45
C TRP A 158 -30.79 -2.57 26.06
N LEU A 159 -29.46 -2.66 25.79
CA LEU A 159 -28.92 -3.17 24.53
C LEU A 159 -29.30 -4.63 24.31
N ASN A 160 -29.16 -5.50 25.30
CA ASN A 160 -29.54 -6.91 25.21
C ASN A 160 -31.01 -7.13 24.93
N GLU A 161 -31.88 -6.29 25.49
CA GLU A 161 -33.33 -6.34 25.31
C GLU A 161 -33.79 -5.84 23.92
N ASN A 162 -33.17 -4.74 23.43
CA ASN A 162 -33.61 -4.06 22.22
C ASN A 162 -32.83 -4.52 20.96
N TYR A 163 -31.58 -5.01 21.14
CA TYR A 163 -30.68 -5.44 20.07
C TYR A 163 -30.03 -6.81 20.35
N PRO A 164 -30.82 -7.88 20.58
CA PRO A 164 -30.32 -9.18 21.07
C PRO A 164 -29.33 -9.87 20.10
N LYS A 165 -29.26 -9.45 18.84
CA LYS A 165 -28.30 -9.94 17.87
C LYS A 165 -26.89 -9.35 18.06
N HIS A 166 -26.76 -8.21 18.72
CA HIS A 166 -25.51 -7.57 19.02
C HIS A 166 -25.15 -7.76 20.49
N LYS A 167 -24.06 -8.48 20.75
CA LYS A 167 -23.65 -8.81 22.11
C LYS A 167 -22.65 -7.81 22.63
N VAL A 168 -22.92 -7.23 23.79
CA VAL A 168 -21.88 -6.51 24.55
C VAL A 168 -20.92 -7.55 25.13
N VAL A 169 -19.70 -7.59 24.62
CA VAL A 169 -18.66 -8.56 25.03
C VAL A 169 -17.62 -7.96 25.97
N ALA A 170 -17.47 -6.64 25.94
CA ALA A 170 -16.57 -5.92 26.84
C ALA A 170 -17.10 -4.52 27.15
N ILE A 171 -16.72 -4.02 28.31
CA ILE A 171 -16.93 -2.62 28.68
C ILE A 171 -15.62 -1.96 29.12
N SER A 172 -15.47 -0.68 28.79
CA SER A 172 -14.49 0.20 29.40
C SER A 172 -15.24 1.25 30.22
N PRO A 173 -15.20 1.19 31.55
CA PRO A 173 -15.88 2.17 32.39
C PRO A 173 -15.46 3.61 32.13
N TYR A 174 -14.19 3.84 31.78
CA TYR A 174 -13.65 5.16 31.41
C TYR A 174 -13.08 5.12 29.99
N ASN A 175 -13.05 6.26 29.34
CA ASN A 175 -12.32 6.48 28.09
C ASN A 175 -11.27 7.58 28.30
N GLU A 176 -10.01 7.33 27.98
CA GLU A 176 -8.87 8.24 28.19
C GLU A 176 -8.80 8.85 29.60
N PRO A 177 -8.74 8.00 30.63
CA PRO A 177 -8.81 8.46 32.03
C PRO A 177 -7.59 9.26 32.48
N ASP A 178 -6.51 9.25 31.73
CA ASP A 178 -5.28 10.02 31.92
C ASP A 178 -5.38 11.45 31.38
N TYR A 179 -6.43 11.74 30.61
CA TYR A 179 -6.72 13.08 30.11
C TYR A 179 -7.75 13.81 31.01
N SER A 180 -7.98 15.08 30.76
CA SER A 180 -8.81 15.94 31.61
C SER A 180 -10.31 15.83 31.40
N TRP A 181 -10.84 14.67 31.07
CA TRP A 181 -12.29 14.46 30.84
C TRP A 181 -13.14 14.47 32.13
N GLY A 182 -12.50 14.27 33.27
CA GLY A 182 -13.21 14.36 34.55
C GLY A 182 -14.03 13.13 34.94
N GLN A 183 -13.70 11.93 34.40
CA GLN A 183 -14.44 10.68 34.62
C GLN A 183 -14.25 10.09 36.03
N GLY A 184 -13.19 10.49 36.71
CA GLY A 184 -12.79 9.97 38.00
C GLY A 184 -11.32 9.60 38.07
N ASN A 185 -10.89 8.98 39.15
CA ASN A 185 -9.50 8.58 39.36
C ASN A 185 -9.33 7.05 39.30
N LEU A 186 -8.07 6.60 39.30
CA LEU A 186 -7.73 5.17 39.22
C LEU A 186 -8.36 4.35 40.36
N ALA A 187 -8.45 4.92 41.57
CA ALA A 187 -9.05 4.22 42.71
C ALA A 187 -10.56 3.99 42.51
N SER A 188 -11.29 5.00 42.02
CA SER A 188 -12.71 4.85 41.73
C SER A 188 -12.96 3.92 40.55
N PHE A 189 -12.12 3.94 39.52
CA PHE A 189 -12.22 2.96 38.42
C PHE A 189 -12.04 1.54 38.93
N LYS A 190 -11.06 1.30 39.80
CA LYS A 190 -10.82 -0.01 40.42
C LYS A 190 -12.03 -0.54 41.18
N GLU A 191 -12.67 0.32 41.99
CA GLU A 191 -13.86 -0.07 42.75
C GLU A 191 -15.08 -0.29 41.85
N ILE A 192 -15.23 0.45 40.73
CA ILE A 192 -16.25 0.18 39.70
C ILE A 192 -16.00 -1.22 39.07
N ALA A 193 -14.78 -1.50 38.59
CA ALA A 193 -14.44 -2.79 38.00
C ALA A 193 -14.68 -3.96 38.96
N LYS A 194 -14.23 -3.80 40.21
CA LYS A 194 -14.46 -4.80 41.27
C LYS A 194 -15.95 -5.03 41.52
N LYS A 195 -16.73 -3.95 41.72
CA LYS A 195 -18.15 -4.04 42.01
C LYS A 195 -18.97 -4.67 40.89
N LEU A 196 -18.66 -4.31 39.63
CA LEU A 196 -19.26 -4.95 38.45
C LEU A 196 -19.00 -6.47 38.46
N LYS A 197 -17.77 -6.90 38.72
CA LYS A 197 -17.41 -8.34 38.76
C LYS A 197 -18.01 -9.11 39.93
N THR A 198 -18.22 -8.48 41.09
CA THR A 198 -18.61 -9.17 42.32
C THR A 198 -20.08 -9.07 42.67
N GLU A 199 -20.78 -8.03 42.19
CA GLU A 199 -22.15 -7.74 42.61
C GLU A 199 -23.16 -7.77 41.43
N TYR A 200 -22.69 -7.76 40.18
CA TYR A 200 -23.57 -7.74 39.00
C TYR A 200 -23.39 -9.00 38.15
N PRO A 201 -24.30 -9.99 38.26
CA PRO A 201 -24.17 -11.29 37.54
C PRO A 201 -24.05 -11.16 36.03
N LEU A 202 -24.56 -10.06 35.44
CA LEU A 202 -24.47 -9.80 34.01
C LEU A 202 -23.02 -9.74 33.54
N PHE A 203 -22.07 -9.30 34.40
CA PHE A 203 -20.64 -9.12 34.07
C PHE A 203 -19.78 -10.34 34.37
N GLU A 204 -20.35 -11.50 34.69
CA GLU A 204 -19.59 -12.76 34.74
C GLU A 204 -19.02 -13.13 33.36
N ASN A 205 -19.78 -12.82 32.28
CA ASN A 205 -19.41 -13.14 30.91
C ASN A 205 -19.11 -11.91 30.03
N ILE A 206 -19.05 -10.72 30.60
CA ILE A 206 -18.66 -9.49 29.93
C ILE A 206 -17.31 -9.05 30.47
N ALA A 207 -16.33 -8.88 29.57
CA ALA A 207 -15.01 -8.46 29.95
C ALA A 207 -14.98 -7.02 30.46
N ILE A 208 -14.12 -6.73 31.41
CA ILE A 208 -13.83 -5.36 31.85
C ILE A 208 -12.45 -4.99 31.33
N THR A 209 -12.33 -3.85 30.68
CA THR A 209 -11.11 -3.34 30.09
C THR A 209 -10.35 -2.48 31.09
N GLY A 210 -9.04 -2.68 31.17
CA GLY A 210 -8.11 -1.84 31.92
C GLY A 210 -7.18 -1.07 30.99
N GLY A 211 -6.79 0.14 31.42
CA GLY A 211 -5.99 1.07 30.63
C GLY A 211 -6.88 2.08 29.92
N ASN A 212 -7.09 1.91 28.65
CA ASN A 212 -7.86 2.80 27.77
C ASN A 212 -7.38 4.27 27.80
N THR A 213 -6.05 4.43 27.93
CA THR A 213 -5.41 5.74 28.08
C THR A 213 -5.18 6.43 26.73
N LEU A 214 -5.24 7.75 26.70
CA LEU A 214 -4.85 8.59 25.57
C LEU A 214 -3.35 8.46 25.31
N ASN A 215 -2.55 8.59 26.39
CA ASN A 215 -1.10 8.47 26.37
C ASN A 215 -0.67 7.06 26.76
N ASN A 216 -0.03 6.35 25.83
CA ASN A 216 0.41 4.98 26.07
C ASN A 216 1.53 4.87 27.13
N ASP A 217 2.22 5.95 27.48
CA ASP A 217 3.21 5.96 28.58
C ASP A 217 2.55 5.79 29.96
N GLU A 218 1.29 6.15 30.10
CA GLU A 218 0.47 5.97 31.32
C GLU A 218 -0.25 4.61 31.37
N ALA A 219 -0.33 3.90 30.22
CA ALA A 219 -1.19 2.72 30.06
C ALA A 219 -0.90 1.60 31.05
N LEU A 220 0.36 1.24 31.28
CA LEU A 220 0.74 0.20 32.23
C LEU A 220 0.40 0.56 33.68
N LYS A 221 0.46 1.83 34.06
CA LYS A 221 0.09 2.29 35.40
C LYS A 221 -1.41 2.08 35.63
N TRP A 222 -2.26 2.50 34.68
CA TRP A 222 -3.69 2.28 34.76
C TRP A 222 -4.07 0.80 34.73
N TYR A 223 -3.54 0.04 33.77
CA TYR A 223 -3.80 -1.39 33.69
C TYR A 223 -3.39 -2.16 34.96
N ASN A 224 -2.18 -1.97 35.45
CA ASN A 224 -1.69 -2.64 36.66
C ASN A 224 -2.46 -2.21 37.93
N GLY A 225 -2.89 -0.96 38.01
CA GLY A 225 -3.69 -0.46 39.11
C GLY A 225 -5.08 -1.10 39.19
N LEU A 226 -5.60 -1.59 38.08
CA LEU A 226 -6.93 -2.19 37.97
C LEU A 226 -6.94 -3.70 38.19
N LYS A 227 -5.79 -4.39 38.08
CA LYS A 227 -5.68 -5.82 38.43
C LYS A 227 -6.15 -6.06 39.87
N PRO A 228 -6.83 -7.18 40.17
CA PRO A 228 -7.17 -8.32 39.34
C PRO A 228 -8.59 -8.27 38.72
N TYR A 229 -9.20 -7.10 38.59
CA TYR A 229 -10.61 -6.96 38.22
C TYR A 229 -10.83 -6.67 36.72
N VAL A 230 -9.77 -6.75 35.90
CA VAL A 230 -9.84 -6.54 34.45
C VAL A 230 -9.40 -7.79 33.69
N ASP A 231 -10.07 -8.03 32.55
CA ASP A 231 -9.86 -9.18 31.69
C ASP A 231 -9.12 -8.80 30.41
N TRP A 232 -9.28 -7.54 29.97
CA TRP A 232 -8.74 -6.99 28.74
C TRP A 232 -7.87 -5.76 29.01
N GLY A 233 -6.94 -5.49 28.10
CA GLY A 233 -6.11 -4.29 28.17
C GLY A 233 -6.10 -3.53 26.85
N ASN A 234 -6.27 -2.21 26.95
CA ASN A 234 -6.33 -1.30 25.81
C ASN A 234 -5.53 -0.02 26.10
N THR A 235 -4.99 0.59 25.05
CA THR A 235 -4.47 1.96 25.05
C THR A 235 -4.59 2.57 23.67
N HIS A 236 -4.83 3.88 23.59
CA HIS A 236 -4.72 4.63 22.35
C HIS A 236 -3.27 5.06 22.11
N GLN A 237 -2.99 5.60 20.93
CA GLN A 237 -1.69 6.15 20.56
C GLN A 237 -1.85 7.60 20.10
N LEU A 238 -2.42 8.44 20.93
CA LEU A 238 -2.51 9.88 20.69
C LEU A 238 -1.32 10.63 21.29
N ASP A 239 -0.63 9.99 22.25
CA ASP A 239 0.61 10.45 22.85
C ASP A 239 1.41 9.26 23.39
N GLY A 240 2.70 9.46 23.68
CA GLY A 240 3.59 8.49 24.29
C GLY A 240 4.56 7.80 23.33
N SER A 241 5.44 6.96 23.90
CA SER A 241 6.56 6.36 23.20
C SER A 241 6.19 5.06 22.49
N PHE A 242 6.83 4.79 21.35
CA PHE A 242 6.71 3.51 20.66
C PHE A 242 6.99 2.31 21.58
N THR A 243 8.05 2.43 22.40
CA THR A 243 8.46 1.34 23.29
C THR A 243 7.38 1.01 24.32
N ASN A 244 6.71 2.00 24.88
CA ASN A 244 5.65 1.78 25.87
C ASN A 244 4.38 1.22 25.22
N TYR A 245 4.03 1.68 24.01
CA TYR A 245 2.94 1.09 23.23
C TYR A 245 3.14 -0.39 22.97
N ALA A 246 4.31 -0.77 22.45
CA ALA A 246 4.68 -2.15 22.20
C ALA A 246 4.71 -3.00 23.51
N ASN A 247 5.33 -2.48 24.57
CA ASN A 247 5.44 -3.16 25.85
C ASN A 247 4.09 -3.36 26.55
N PHE A 248 3.15 -2.43 26.36
CA PHE A 248 1.82 -2.54 26.91
C PHE A 248 1.11 -3.81 26.42
N PHE A 249 0.97 -3.98 25.12
CA PHE A 249 0.27 -5.15 24.56
C PHE A 249 0.98 -6.46 24.91
N LYS A 250 2.32 -6.47 24.85
CA LYS A 250 3.11 -7.62 25.27
C LYS A 250 2.88 -7.97 26.73
N THR A 251 2.76 -6.99 27.61
CA THR A 251 2.50 -7.21 29.05
C THR A 251 1.11 -7.77 29.27
N VAL A 252 0.09 -7.19 28.63
CA VAL A 252 -1.30 -7.68 28.73
C VAL A 252 -1.40 -9.14 28.25
N ALA A 253 -0.74 -9.48 27.13
CA ALA A 253 -0.70 -10.84 26.62
C ALA A 253 0.03 -11.81 27.56
N ASN A 254 1.16 -11.41 28.16
CA ASN A 254 1.92 -12.22 29.11
C ASN A 254 1.15 -12.47 30.43
N ASP A 255 0.29 -11.54 30.82
CA ASP A 255 -0.59 -11.72 31.99
C ASP A 255 -1.75 -12.71 31.71
N GLY A 256 -1.90 -13.18 30.49
CA GLY A 256 -3.01 -14.04 30.05
C GLY A 256 -4.30 -13.29 29.75
N ASN A 257 -4.28 -11.97 29.78
CA ASN A 257 -5.40 -11.10 29.44
C ASN A 257 -5.46 -10.84 27.92
N TYR A 258 -6.53 -10.23 27.46
CA TYR A 258 -6.79 -9.98 26.04
C TYR A 258 -6.32 -8.57 25.62
N PRO A 259 -5.21 -8.44 24.87
CA PRO A 259 -4.73 -7.14 24.39
C PRO A 259 -5.50 -6.69 23.15
N TYR A 260 -5.92 -5.43 23.12
CA TYR A 260 -6.61 -4.84 21.98
C TYR A 260 -6.39 -3.33 21.86
N ALA A 261 -6.74 -2.77 20.70
CA ALA A 261 -6.73 -1.34 20.45
C ALA A 261 -8.09 -0.93 19.86
N ASP A 262 -8.86 -0.10 20.57
CA ASP A 262 -10.21 0.29 20.15
C ASP A 262 -10.31 1.70 19.54
N GLU A 263 -9.13 2.33 19.33
CA GLU A 263 -9.04 3.62 18.66
C GLU A 263 -7.75 3.68 17.82
N LEU A 264 -7.75 2.98 16.68
CA LEU A 264 -6.65 2.99 15.72
C LEU A 264 -6.83 4.12 14.71
N HIS A 265 -5.76 4.89 14.47
CA HIS A 265 -5.75 6.04 13.58
C HIS A 265 -4.91 5.83 12.34
N ASN A 266 -3.98 4.87 12.35
CA ASN A 266 -3.01 4.64 11.28
C ASN A 266 -2.63 3.17 11.16
N VAL A 267 -2.32 2.71 9.94
CA VAL A 267 -1.88 1.33 9.70
C VAL A 267 -0.56 1.02 10.43
N GLY A 268 0.27 2.03 10.73
CA GLY A 268 1.49 1.87 11.53
C GLY A 268 1.19 1.36 12.94
N GLU A 269 0.19 1.95 13.61
CA GLU A 269 -0.27 1.52 14.94
C GLU A 269 -0.80 0.08 14.91
N ALA A 270 -1.57 -0.25 13.88
CA ALA A 270 -2.12 -1.60 13.68
C ALA A 270 -1.02 -2.63 13.44
N MET A 271 0.01 -2.31 12.62
CA MET A 271 1.17 -3.19 12.37
C MET A 271 1.97 -3.46 13.65
N ILE A 272 2.27 -2.41 14.41
CA ILE A 272 2.99 -2.52 15.68
C ILE A 272 2.16 -3.33 16.68
N GLY A 273 0.88 -2.98 16.81
CA GLY A 273 -0.03 -3.75 17.67
C GLY A 273 -0.05 -5.23 17.32
N ALA A 274 -0.16 -5.58 16.03
CA ALA A 274 -0.14 -6.95 15.55
C ALA A 274 1.15 -7.70 15.95
N GLU A 275 2.31 -7.07 15.77
CA GLU A 275 3.60 -7.66 16.13
C GLU A 275 3.75 -7.91 17.64
N TYR A 276 3.14 -7.05 18.45
CA TYR A 276 3.21 -7.12 19.90
C TYR A 276 1.97 -7.75 20.58
N GLY A 277 1.09 -8.36 19.79
CA GLY A 277 0.12 -9.34 20.25
C GLY A 277 -1.32 -8.87 20.41
N ILE A 278 -1.73 -7.72 19.80
CA ILE A 278 -3.15 -7.37 19.74
C ILE A 278 -3.95 -8.49 19.07
N LYS A 279 -5.14 -8.72 19.57
CA LYS A 279 -6.09 -9.69 19.00
C LYS A 279 -7.33 -9.04 18.42
N MET A 280 -7.46 -7.73 18.61
CA MET A 280 -8.58 -6.94 18.11
C MET A 280 -8.13 -5.50 17.86
N GLY A 281 -8.59 -4.93 16.73
CA GLY A 281 -8.38 -3.55 16.37
C GLY A 281 -9.68 -2.90 15.89
N ILE A 282 -9.98 -1.74 16.41
CA ILE A 282 -11.16 -0.93 16.03
C ILE A 282 -10.66 0.42 15.51
N TRP A 283 -11.10 0.78 14.31
CA TRP A 283 -10.68 2.01 13.64
C TRP A 283 -11.56 3.19 14.05
N TRP A 284 -10.91 4.24 14.51
CA TRP A 284 -11.52 5.55 14.70
C TRP A 284 -11.39 6.34 13.40
N GLY A 285 -12.47 6.47 12.66
CA GLY A 285 -12.45 7.02 11.31
C GLY A 285 -11.86 6.06 10.27
N PHE A 286 -12.35 6.14 9.04
CA PHE A 286 -11.91 5.25 7.98
C PHE A 286 -11.81 5.99 6.66
N ASP A 287 -10.61 6.14 6.10
CA ASP A 287 -10.40 6.94 4.91
C ASP A 287 -9.28 6.46 3.97
N SER A 288 -8.73 5.25 4.18
CA SER A 288 -7.63 4.78 3.34
C SER A 288 -7.74 3.31 2.91
N ARG A 289 -7.23 3.06 1.71
CA ARG A 289 -7.03 1.73 1.15
C ARG A 289 -6.08 0.89 2.03
N SER A 290 -5.06 1.50 2.59
CA SER A 290 -4.06 0.81 3.43
C SER A 290 -4.71 0.10 4.61
N ARG A 291 -5.64 0.74 5.30
CA ARG A 291 -6.39 0.15 6.44
C ARG A 291 -7.23 -1.04 6.00
N GLY A 292 -8.00 -0.89 4.92
CA GLY A 292 -8.85 -1.96 4.39
C GLY A 292 -8.05 -3.17 3.92
N GLU A 293 -6.99 -2.96 3.16
CA GLU A 293 -6.11 -4.04 2.68
C GLU A 293 -5.38 -4.73 3.84
N PHE A 294 -4.94 -3.98 4.86
CA PHE A 294 -4.32 -4.54 6.05
C PHE A 294 -5.30 -5.43 6.84
N CYS A 295 -6.53 -4.96 7.07
CA CYS A 295 -7.56 -5.76 7.73
C CYS A 295 -7.85 -7.06 6.98
N ARG A 296 -7.93 -7.00 5.65
CA ARG A 296 -8.20 -8.17 4.82
C ARG A 296 -7.06 -9.18 4.89
N ILE A 297 -5.83 -8.74 4.61
CA ILE A 297 -4.70 -9.66 4.43
C ILE A 297 -4.15 -10.19 5.76
N SER A 298 -4.27 -9.44 6.86
CA SER A 298 -3.88 -9.92 8.19
C SER A 298 -4.75 -11.09 8.67
N ASN A 299 -6.01 -11.18 8.20
CA ASN A 299 -6.92 -12.28 8.52
C ASN A 299 -6.76 -13.48 7.59
N SER A 300 -6.52 -13.25 6.28
CA SER A 300 -6.42 -14.33 5.29
C SER A 300 -4.99 -14.83 5.06
N GLY A 301 -3.99 -14.09 5.54
CA GLY A 301 -2.59 -14.30 5.16
C GLY A 301 -1.62 -14.49 6.32
N SER A 302 -0.35 -14.48 5.96
CA SER A 302 0.79 -14.62 6.86
C SER A 302 1.74 -13.44 6.69
N ARG A 303 2.24 -12.88 7.80
CA ARG A 303 3.27 -11.84 7.82
C ARG A 303 4.62 -12.48 7.45
N ILE A 304 5.23 -12.04 6.35
CA ILE A 304 6.49 -12.57 5.81
C ILE A 304 7.68 -11.61 5.94
N GLY A 305 7.44 -10.36 6.33
CA GLY A 305 8.47 -9.37 6.62
C GLY A 305 7.97 -8.32 7.60
N TYR A 306 8.84 -7.82 8.48
CA TYR A 306 8.55 -6.73 9.42
C TYR A 306 9.82 -5.99 9.80
N ALA A 307 9.71 -4.69 9.93
CA ALA A 307 10.73 -3.83 10.52
C ALA A 307 10.09 -2.59 11.16
N GLU A 308 10.80 -2.00 12.12
CA GLU A 308 10.34 -0.83 12.87
C GLU A 308 11.46 0.18 13.06
N ASN A 309 11.11 1.46 13.04
CA ASN A 309 11.97 2.55 13.47
C ASN A 309 11.34 3.23 14.69
N ARG A 310 11.71 2.74 15.89
CA ARG A 310 11.11 3.19 17.16
C ARG A 310 11.30 4.68 17.41
N ASN A 311 12.46 5.22 17.06
CA ASN A 311 12.78 6.63 17.26
C ASN A 311 11.95 7.55 16.37
N ALA A 312 11.50 7.04 15.23
CA ALA A 312 10.67 7.77 14.28
C ALA A 312 9.18 7.44 14.38
N TRP A 313 8.77 6.52 15.25
CA TRP A 313 7.37 6.06 15.36
C TRP A 313 6.80 5.57 14.01
N THR A 314 7.57 4.80 13.30
CA THR A 314 7.20 4.23 12.00
C THR A 314 7.45 2.73 11.94
N ALA A 315 6.68 2.03 11.13
CA ALA A 315 6.85 0.60 10.90
C ALA A 315 6.51 0.22 9.46
N ALA A 316 7.04 -0.92 9.02
CA ALA A 316 6.72 -1.55 7.75
C ALA A 316 6.52 -3.05 7.91
N SER A 317 5.62 -3.63 7.14
CA SER A 317 5.37 -5.07 7.14
C SER A 317 5.05 -5.58 5.73
N VAL A 318 5.29 -6.86 5.50
CA VAL A 318 4.92 -7.55 4.26
C VAL A 318 4.07 -8.77 4.61
N TYR A 319 2.92 -8.88 3.97
CA TYR A 319 1.98 -9.99 4.13
C TYR A 319 1.77 -10.71 2.80
N ARG A 320 1.61 -12.03 2.87
CA ARG A 320 1.13 -12.85 1.77
C ARG A 320 -0.24 -13.40 2.13
N ASP A 321 -1.22 -13.25 1.23
CA ASP A 321 -2.50 -13.94 1.33
C ASP A 321 -2.31 -15.43 1.02
N ASP A 322 -2.66 -16.30 1.96
CA ASP A 322 -2.36 -17.74 1.84
C ASP A 322 -3.30 -18.48 0.89
N THR A 323 -4.38 -17.82 0.45
CA THR A 323 -5.34 -18.39 -0.51
C THR A 323 -5.02 -17.98 -1.95
N THR A 324 -4.70 -16.69 -2.14
CA THR A 324 -4.51 -16.10 -3.47
C THR A 324 -3.04 -15.94 -3.84
N ASN A 325 -2.11 -16.06 -2.88
CA ASN A 325 -0.69 -15.70 -3.00
C ASN A 325 -0.46 -14.21 -3.33
N GLU A 326 -1.45 -13.36 -3.16
CA GLU A 326 -1.28 -11.91 -3.28
C GLU A 326 -0.33 -11.41 -2.19
N ILE A 327 0.63 -10.55 -2.54
CA ILE A 327 1.56 -9.97 -1.57
C ILE A 327 1.35 -8.47 -1.50
N LYS A 328 1.26 -7.97 -0.27
CA LYS A 328 1.15 -6.56 0.05
C LYS A 328 2.25 -6.16 1.03
N ALA A 329 2.94 -5.08 0.71
CA ALA A 329 3.80 -4.40 1.66
C ALA A 329 3.06 -3.18 2.20
N PHE A 330 3.27 -2.90 3.49
CA PHE A 330 2.66 -1.78 4.20
C PHE A 330 3.74 -0.94 4.86
N ILE A 331 3.49 0.36 4.90
CA ILE A 331 4.31 1.32 5.64
C ILE A 331 3.36 2.32 6.31
N GLY A 332 3.63 2.67 7.56
CA GLY A 332 2.79 3.57 8.33
C GLY A 332 3.56 4.29 9.42
N SER A 333 3.03 5.44 9.82
CA SER A 333 3.57 6.30 10.87
C SER A 333 2.55 6.48 11.98
N SER A 334 2.98 6.90 13.17
CA SER A 334 2.05 7.44 14.16
C SER A 334 1.39 8.71 13.65
N GLU A 335 0.16 8.93 14.03
CA GLU A 335 -0.58 10.14 13.65
C GLU A 335 0.11 11.44 14.10
N ARG A 336 0.64 11.46 15.33
CA ARG A 336 1.11 12.70 15.99
C ARG A 336 2.58 12.69 16.37
N GLN A 337 3.22 11.52 16.52
CA GLN A 337 4.55 11.39 17.13
C GLN A 337 5.64 11.03 16.11
N ALA A 338 5.29 10.74 14.86
CA ALA A 338 6.23 10.23 13.88
C ALA A 338 7.20 11.28 13.34
N ASN A 339 8.43 10.86 13.11
CA ASN A 339 9.42 11.57 12.30
C ASN A 339 9.58 10.89 10.93
N THR A 340 9.94 11.68 9.92
CA THR A 340 10.22 11.15 8.58
C THR A 340 11.27 10.06 8.64
N SER A 341 11.02 8.94 7.99
CA SER A 341 11.93 7.80 7.90
C SER A 341 11.82 7.10 6.56
N GLU A 342 12.79 6.24 6.28
CA GLU A 342 12.84 5.47 5.05
C GLU A 342 12.93 3.98 5.36
N PHE A 343 12.23 3.18 4.55
CA PHE A 343 12.25 1.74 4.59
C PHE A 343 12.67 1.19 3.24
N ASN A 344 13.57 0.19 3.24
CA ASN A 344 13.99 -0.53 2.06
C ASN A 344 13.43 -1.96 2.11
N PHE A 345 12.45 -2.24 1.26
CA PHE A 345 11.89 -3.58 1.09
C PHE A 345 12.82 -4.43 0.24
N ILE A 346 13.20 -5.62 0.74
CA ILE A 346 14.16 -6.51 0.07
C ILE A 346 13.53 -7.87 -0.16
N SER A 347 13.21 -8.18 -1.43
CA SER A 347 12.79 -9.50 -1.86
C SER A 347 14.00 -10.44 -1.99
N LYS A 348 14.09 -11.48 -1.15
CA LYS A 348 15.26 -12.35 -1.05
C LYS A 348 15.31 -13.44 -2.12
N ASP A 349 14.17 -13.91 -2.60
CA ASP A 349 14.06 -15.12 -3.41
C ASP A 349 13.84 -14.86 -4.90
N ARG A 350 13.42 -13.65 -5.30
CA ARG A 350 13.30 -13.28 -6.71
C ARG A 350 13.11 -11.76 -6.89
N MET A 351 13.35 -11.28 -8.10
CA MET A 351 12.93 -9.94 -8.51
C MET A 351 11.40 -9.85 -8.60
N VAL A 352 10.85 -8.74 -8.17
CA VAL A 352 9.42 -8.43 -8.15
C VAL A 352 9.18 -7.00 -8.66
N TYR A 353 7.91 -6.65 -8.81
CA TYR A 353 7.46 -5.29 -9.07
C TYR A 353 6.77 -4.74 -7.82
N PHE A 354 7.14 -3.54 -7.40
CA PHE A 354 6.51 -2.78 -6.34
C PHE A 354 5.62 -1.71 -6.97
N ASP A 355 4.28 -1.82 -6.84
CA ASP A 355 3.31 -0.98 -7.56
C ASP A 355 3.57 -0.92 -9.08
N GLY A 356 4.06 -2.00 -9.67
CA GLY A 356 4.42 -2.11 -11.08
C GLY A 356 5.80 -1.53 -11.46
N TYR A 357 6.57 -1.05 -10.49
CA TYR A 357 7.98 -0.66 -10.69
C TYR A 357 8.91 -1.85 -10.51
N GLY A 358 9.82 -2.02 -11.43
CA GLY A 358 10.76 -3.14 -11.42
C GLY A 358 10.99 -3.69 -12.82
N PRO A 359 11.49 -4.94 -12.95
CA PRO A 359 11.70 -5.88 -11.84
C PRO A 359 12.94 -5.53 -11.01
N THR A 360 12.85 -5.67 -9.70
CA THR A 360 13.95 -5.38 -8.77
C THR A 360 13.86 -6.26 -7.54
N HIS A 361 14.99 -6.42 -6.82
CA HIS A 361 15.01 -7.02 -5.48
C HIS A 361 14.71 -6.00 -4.38
N GLU A 362 14.95 -4.71 -4.63
CA GLU A 362 14.90 -3.67 -3.61
C GLU A 362 14.01 -2.51 -4.01
N TYR A 363 13.30 -1.97 -3.04
CA TYR A 363 12.46 -0.78 -3.22
C TYR A 363 12.48 0.06 -1.95
N THR A 364 13.03 1.27 -2.07
CA THR A 364 13.08 2.21 -0.95
C THR A 364 11.91 3.19 -1.01
N MET A 365 11.27 3.39 0.12
CA MET A 365 10.18 4.33 0.28
C MET A 365 10.38 5.21 1.50
N SER A 366 10.21 6.52 1.32
CA SER A 366 10.13 7.49 2.41
C SER A 366 8.69 7.59 2.92
N ILE A 367 8.52 7.66 4.25
CA ILE A 367 7.26 8.00 4.88
C ILE A 367 7.44 9.26 5.72
N PRO A 368 6.66 10.31 5.48
CA PRO A 368 6.76 11.55 6.24
C PRO A 368 6.24 11.37 7.66
N GLY A 369 6.86 12.07 8.60
CA GLY A 369 6.40 12.17 9.97
C GLY A 369 5.13 13.00 10.11
N GLY A 370 4.39 12.72 11.16
CA GLY A 370 3.34 13.62 11.65
C GLY A 370 3.93 14.86 12.29
N THR A 371 3.21 15.97 12.28
CA THR A 371 3.76 17.24 12.77
C THR A 371 3.14 17.73 14.05
N ASP A 372 2.06 17.29 14.45
CA ASP A 372 1.24 17.64 15.62
C ASP A 372 -0.25 17.59 15.26
N TYR A 373 -1.07 17.33 16.24
CA TYR A 373 -2.51 17.35 16.07
C TYR A 373 -2.99 18.69 15.49
N GLN A 374 -3.74 18.62 14.39
CA GLN A 374 -4.30 19.77 13.67
C GLN A 374 -3.29 20.79 13.08
N LYS A 375 -1.98 20.48 13.09
CA LYS A 375 -0.93 21.36 12.52
C LYS A 375 -0.20 20.75 11.31
N GLY A 376 -0.95 20.11 10.42
CA GLY A 376 -0.37 19.48 9.24
C GLY A 376 0.17 18.07 9.51
N GLN A 377 -0.44 17.36 10.46
CA GLN A 377 -0.19 15.93 10.63
C GLN A 377 -0.43 15.22 9.30
N THR A 378 0.51 14.41 8.90
CA THR A 378 0.42 13.70 7.62
C THR A 378 -0.38 12.42 7.73
N ASN A 379 -0.46 11.82 8.93
CA ASN A 379 -1.09 10.52 9.16
C ASN A 379 -0.75 9.53 8.03
N ALA A 380 0.53 9.48 7.67
CA ALA A 380 0.98 8.86 6.44
C ALA A 380 0.95 7.34 6.55
N GLU A 381 0.32 6.73 5.58
CA GLU A 381 0.24 5.29 5.45
C GLU A 381 0.18 4.90 3.97
N LYS A 382 0.71 3.75 3.62
CA LYS A 382 0.64 3.23 2.25
C LYS A 382 0.63 1.71 2.24
N VAL A 383 -0.11 1.17 1.26
CA VAL A 383 0.00 -0.22 0.81
C VAL A 383 0.62 -0.26 -0.57
N ILE A 384 1.55 -1.18 -0.78
CA ILE A 384 2.30 -1.41 -2.01
C ILE A 384 1.94 -2.80 -2.53
N ASP A 385 1.49 -2.89 -3.77
CA ASP A 385 1.27 -4.17 -4.44
C ASP A 385 2.61 -4.77 -4.87
N VAL A 386 2.96 -5.94 -4.34
CA VAL A 386 4.15 -6.69 -4.77
C VAL A 386 3.71 -7.75 -5.76
N THR A 387 4.12 -7.59 -7.01
CA THR A 387 3.64 -8.41 -8.14
C THR A 387 4.77 -9.00 -8.97
N TRP A 388 4.45 -10.02 -9.76
CA TRP A 388 5.35 -10.66 -10.74
C TRP A 388 4.52 -11.33 -11.83
N GLY A 389 5.16 -11.82 -12.87
CA GLY A 389 4.48 -12.55 -13.95
C GLY A 389 4.67 -11.92 -15.34
N GLU A 390 3.98 -12.46 -16.31
CA GLU A 390 4.14 -12.12 -17.73
C GLU A 390 3.43 -10.81 -18.13
N ASP A 391 2.61 -10.25 -17.27
CA ASP A 391 1.79 -9.07 -17.58
C ASP A 391 1.67 -8.18 -16.35
N VAL A 392 2.66 -7.33 -16.16
CA VAL A 392 2.74 -6.37 -15.05
C VAL A 392 2.77 -4.95 -15.61
N GLN A 393 2.02 -4.04 -15.00
CA GLN A 393 1.98 -2.61 -15.36
C GLN A 393 2.10 -1.74 -14.10
N PRO A 394 2.65 -0.52 -14.23
CA PRO A 394 2.63 0.45 -13.15
C PRO A 394 1.19 0.79 -12.72
N SER A 395 1.00 1.01 -11.42
CA SER A 395 -0.25 1.54 -10.86
C SER A 395 -0.21 3.07 -10.72
N ILE A 396 0.97 3.67 -10.73
CA ILE A 396 1.13 5.13 -10.75
C ILE A 396 1.26 5.59 -12.21
N ILE A 397 0.25 6.33 -12.66
CA ILE A 397 0.09 6.71 -14.06
C ILE A 397 0.03 8.23 -14.17
N LYS A 398 0.76 8.78 -15.13
CA LYS A 398 0.71 10.19 -15.48
C LYS A 398 0.55 10.36 -16.99
N GLY A 399 -0.39 11.21 -17.41
CA GLY A 399 -0.58 11.50 -18.83
C GLY A 399 -2.02 11.81 -19.20
N ARG A 400 -2.25 12.02 -20.50
CA ARG A 400 -3.55 12.34 -21.08
C ARG A 400 -4.12 11.15 -21.84
N TYR A 401 -5.33 10.73 -21.48
CA TYR A 401 -5.95 9.51 -21.97
C TYR A 401 -7.44 9.67 -22.27
N ARG A 402 -7.95 8.82 -23.15
CA ARG A 402 -9.37 8.46 -23.20
C ARG A 402 -9.61 7.21 -22.36
N LEU A 403 -10.66 7.23 -21.56
CA LEU A 403 -11.06 6.08 -20.74
C LEU A 403 -12.02 5.20 -21.53
N MET A 404 -11.52 4.14 -22.20
CA MET A 404 -12.33 3.22 -23.00
C MET A 404 -12.83 2.06 -22.12
N ASN A 405 -14.14 1.92 -22.03
CA ASN A 405 -14.77 0.83 -21.27
C ASN A 405 -14.69 -0.50 -22.05
N LYS A 406 -14.33 -1.58 -21.36
CA LYS A 406 -14.15 -2.90 -22.00
C LYS A 406 -15.46 -3.48 -22.55
N ALA A 407 -16.59 -3.30 -21.86
CA ALA A 407 -17.88 -3.87 -22.26
C ALA A 407 -18.47 -3.20 -23.49
N SER A 408 -18.53 -1.86 -23.49
CA SER A 408 -19.20 -1.10 -24.57
C SER A 408 -18.27 -0.69 -25.70
N LYS A 409 -16.93 -0.68 -25.47
CA LYS A 409 -15.92 -0.08 -26.36
C LYS A 409 -16.07 1.44 -26.58
N ASN A 410 -17.02 2.06 -25.93
CA ASN A 410 -17.18 3.51 -25.89
C ASN A 410 -16.22 4.13 -24.84
N VAL A 411 -16.06 5.44 -24.89
CA VAL A 411 -15.23 6.20 -23.97
C VAL A 411 -16.07 7.06 -23.03
N ALA A 412 -15.58 7.28 -21.82
CA ALA A 412 -16.17 8.22 -20.88
C ALA A 412 -15.91 9.66 -21.35
N ALA A 413 -16.92 10.50 -21.34
CA ALA A 413 -16.86 11.90 -21.76
C ALA A 413 -17.73 12.78 -20.90
N GLU A 414 -17.38 14.06 -20.81
CA GLU A 414 -18.33 15.07 -20.35
C GLU A 414 -19.57 15.09 -21.27
N TYR A 415 -20.74 15.06 -20.66
CA TYR A 415 -21.99 14.90 -21.36
C TYR A 415 -23.11 15.69 -20.66
N ASN A 416 -23.87 16.53 -21.41
CA ASN A 416 -24.97 17.30 -20.86
C ASN A 416 -24.61 18.05 -19.55
N SER A 417 -23.74 19.07 -19.65
CA SER A 417 -23.26 19.88 -18.53
C SER A 417 -22.32 19.12 -17.60
N ASP A 418 -22.81 18.57 -16.50
CA ASP A 418 -21.98 18.03 -15.42
C ASP A 418 -21.87 16.49 -15.45
N ASN A 419 -22.69 15.81 -16.23
CA ASN A 419 -22.69 14.35 -16.30
C ASN A 419 -21.47 13.82 -17.06
N ILE A 420 -21.04 12.62 -16.67
CA ILE A 420 -20.11 11.80 -17.45
C ILE A 420 -20.88 10.63 -18.03
N ALA A 421 -20.81 10.46 -19.35
CA ALA A 421 -21.49 9.37 -20.04
C ALA A 421 -20.62 8.71 -21.10
N MET A 422 -21.01 7.51 -21.52
CA MET A 422 -20.37 6.75 -22.56
C MET A 422 -20.72 7.30 -23.94
N VAL A 423 -19.71 7.65 -24.73
CA VAL A 423 -19.85 8.15 -26.10
C VAL A 423 -18.89 7.42 -27.04
N LYS A 424 -19.13 7.53 -28.35
CA LYS A 424 -18.19 7.00 -29.34
C LYS A 424 -16.85 7.74 -29.28
N ALA A 425 -15.77 7.01 -29.36
CA ALA A 425 -14.42 7.59 -29.37
C ALA A 425 -14.24 8.53 -30.59
N ALA A 426 -13.64 9.69 -30.32
CA ALA A 426 -13.19 10.63 -31.33
C ALA A 426 -11.80 11.17 -30.95
N LYS A 427 -10.87 11.18 -31.92
CA LYS A 427 -9.55 11.77 -31.69
C LYS A 427 -9.64 13.26 -31.44
N PHE A 428 -8.78 13.78 -30.58
CA PHE A 428 -8.62 15.20 -30.28
C PHE A 428 -9.92 15.91 -29.81
N ASN A 429 -10.89 15.14 -29.29
CA ASN A 429 -12.06 15.73 -28.67
C ASN A 429 -11.79 15.94 -27.18
N SER A 430 -11.62 17.18 -26.74
CA SER A 430 -11.26 17.54 -25.37
C SER A 430 -12.22 17.01 -24.32
N THR A 431 -13.53 16.90 -24.62
CA THR A 431 -14.55 16.37 -23.69
C THR A 431 -14.37 14.87 -23.38
N GLN A 432 -13.54 14.14 -24.16
CA GLN A 432 -13.24 12.73 -23.99
C GLN A 432 -11.84 12.49 -23.42
N LEU A 433 -11.06 13.54 -23.24
CA LEU A 433 -9.68 13.49 -22.79
C LEU A 433 -9.58 13.83 -21.31
N TRP A 434 -8.87 12.99 -20.60
CA TRP A 434 -8.68 13.07 -19.16
C TRP A 434 -7.19 13.10 -18.83
N ASP A 435 -6.76 14.11 -18.08
CA ASP A 435 -5.42 14.19 -17.53
C ASP A 435 -5.39 13.42 -16.20
N ILE A 436 -4.58 12.36 -16.13
CA ILE A 436 -4.38 11.54 -14.95
C ILE A 436 -3.06 11.99 -14.30
N ASN A 437 -3.11 12.43 -13.06
CA ASN A 437 -1.95 12.85 -12.29
C ASN A 437 -1.94 12.21 -10.92
N PRO A 438 -0.79 11.65 -10.49
CA PRO A 438 -0.61 11.21 -9.11
C PRO A 438 -0.80 12.39 -8.15
N ILE A 439 -1.37 12.15 -6.99
CA ILE A 439 -1.51 13.15 -5.95
C ILE A 439 -0.20 13.24 -5.19
N ASP A 440 0.45 14.40 -5.27
CA ASP A 440 1.69 14.66 -4.55
C ASP A 440 1.44 15.04 -3.08
N ASP A 441 0.24 15.54 -2.78
CA ASP A 441 -0.14 15.91 -1.42
C ASP A 441 -0.57 14.68 -0.62
N ARG A 442 0.07 14.51 0.52
CA ARG A 442 0.07 13.29 1.33
C ARG A 442 -0.74 13.44 2.61
N ILE A 443 -1.54 14.47 2.72
CA ILE A 443 -2.34 14.72 3.93
C ILE A 443 -3.38 13.61 4.09
N GLY A 444 -3.26 12.86 5.18
CA GLY A 444 -4.24 11.89 5.60
C GLY A 444 -4.28 10.62 4.76
N GLY A 445 -3.18 10.13 4.18
CA GLY A 445 -3.35 8.85 3.60
C GLY A 445 -2.37 8.26 2.61
N ASP A 446 -2.88 7.29 1.92
CA ASP A 446 -2.25 6.43 0.95
C ASP A 446 -1.85 7.19 -0.32
N TYR A 447 -0.58 7.10 -0.67
CA TYR A 447 0.04 7.76 -1.83
C TYR A 447 -0.31 7.16 -3.20
N SER A 448 -1.21 6.20 -3.25
CA SER A 448 -1.56 5.47 -4.48
C SER A 448 -2.60 6.16 -5.33
N TYR A 449 -3.14 7.30 -4.91
CA TYR A 449 -4.27 7.93 -5.56
C TYR A 449 -3.87 8.92 -6.66
N HIS A 450 -4.81 9.11 -7.59
CA HIS A 450 -4.70 10.04 -8.72
C HIS A 450 -5.90 10.96 -8.74
N GLU A 451 -5.68 12.18 -9.20
CA GLU A 451 -6.73 13.05 -9.71
C GLU A 451 -6.88 12.81 -11.23
N ILE A 452 -8.12 12.81 -11.69
CA ILE A 452 -8.46 12.63 -13.09
C ILE A 452 -9.28 13.83 -13.53
N THR A 453 -8.66 14.73 -14.32
CA THR A 453 -9.23 16.00 -14.70
C THR A 453 -9.55 16.07 -16.18
N SER A 454 -10.65 16.74 -16.54
CA SER A 454 -11.04 16.97 -17.92
C SER A 454 -10.03 17.88 -18.64
N ALA A 455 -9.57 17.48 -19.80
CA ALA A 455 -8.75 18.33 -20.66
C ALA A 455 -9.55 19.49 -21.31
N ASN A 456 -10.88 19.47 -21.22
CA ASN A 456 -11.77 20.49 -21.76
C ASN A 456 -11.86 21.72 -20.84
N ASP A 457 -12.06 21.52 -19.54
CA ASP A 457 -12.33 22.60 -18.59
C ASP A 457 -11.70 22.43 -17.20
N GLY A 458 -10.95 21.34 -17.00
CA GLY A 458 -10.22 21.10 -15.75
C GLY A 458 -11.06 20.52 -14.61
N ARG A 459 -12.35 20.22 -14.82
CA ARG A 459 -13.20 19.57 -13.80
C ARG A 459 -12.77 18.13 -13.56
N HIS A 460 -12.95 17.66 -12.33
CA HIS A 460 -12.54 16.34 -11.89
C HIS A 460 -13.61 15.29 -12.12
N ILE A 461 -13.21 14.04 -12.38
CA ILE A 461 -14.10 12.87 -12.25
C ILE A 461 -14.40 12.68 -10.76
N ASN A 462 -15.64 12.96 -10.37
CA ASN A 462 -16.08 13.10 -8.99
C ASN A 462 -17.28 12.21 -8.71
N VAL A 463 -17.28 11.51 -7.58
CA VAL A 463 -18.47 10.80 -7.07
C VAL A 463 -19.38 11.81 -6.38
N GLN A 464 -20.57 11.98 -6.94
CA GLN A 464 -21.52 13.00 -6.50
C GLN A 464 -21.88 12.85 -5.02
N ASN A 465 -21.79 13.98 -4.27
CA ASN A 465 -22.17 14.09 -2.86
C ASN A 465 -21.47 13.10 -1.93
N PHE A 466 -20.24 12.73 -2.20
CA PHE A 466 -19.49 11.74 -1.41
C PHE A 466 -20.25 10.42 -1.22
N SER A 467 -21.02 10.01 -2.21
CA SER A 467 -21.83 8.80 -2.12
C SER A 467 -20.98 7.56 -1.88
N THR A 468 -21.35 6.77 -0.88
CA THR A 468 -20.75 5.46 -0.58
C THR A 468 -21.64 4.30 -1.05
N TYR A 469 -22.69 4.59 -1.80
CA TYR A 469 -23.65 3.58 -2.28
C TYR A 469 -23.32 3.08 -3.68
N VAL A 470 -23.61 1.80 -3.91
CA VAL A 470 -23.61 1.21 -5.25
C VAL A 470 -24.63 1.94 -6.14
N GLY A 471 -24.22 2.28 -7.36
CA GLY A 471 -25.02 3.07 -8.28
C GLY A 471 -24.91 4.59 -8.10
N GLY A 472 -24.10 5.05 -7.16
CA GLY A 472 -23.79 6.48 -6.99
C GLY A 472 -23.29 7.10 -8.29
N ASN A 473 -23.85 8.27 -8.65
CA ASN A 473 -23.52 8.97 -9.89
C ASN A 473 -22.09 9.46 -9.89
N VAL A 474 -21.44 9.42 -11.06
CA VAL A 474 -20.13 10.02 -11.30
C VAL A 474 -20.30 11.18 -12.30
N MET A 475 -19.74 12.33 -11.94
CA MET A 475 -19.91 13.58 -12.66
C MET A 475 -18.59 14.34 -12.82
N ALA A 476 -18.57 15.32 -13.71
CA ALA A 476 -17.50 16.31 -13.79
C ALA A 476 -17.80 17.44 -12.80
N TYR A 477 -16.90 17.72 -11.86
CA TYR A 477 -17.11 18.74 -10.84
C TYR A 477 -15.83 19.52 -10.54
N ASP A 478 -15.99 20.77 -10.07
CA ASP A 478 -14.85 21.62 -9.68
C ASP A 478 -14.06 20.96 -8.56
N GLY A 479 -12.75 20.79 -8.76
CA GLY A 479 -11.87 20.13 -7.83
C GLY A 479 -11.81 20.81 -6.45
N LYS A 480 -11.81 20.01 -5.39
CA LYS A 480 -11.70 20.43 -3.99
C LYS A 480 -10.55 19.71 -3.26
N ASN A 481 -9.77 18.90 -3.98
CA ASN A 481 -8.79 17.99 -3.41
C ASN A 481 -9.39 17.07 -2.34
N SER A 482 -10.57 16.50 -2.64
CA SER A 482 -11.36 15.70 -1.72
C SER A 482 -11.38 14.22 -2.11
N SER A 483 -11.65 13.34 -1.16
CA SER A 483 -11.56 11.88 -1.33
C SER A 483 -12.47 11.32 -2.42
N ASN A 484 -13.62 11.97 -2.70
CA ASN A 484 -14.57 11.51 -3.72
C ASN A 484 -14.15 11.81 -5.18
N GLU A 485 -13.07 12.56 -5.39
CA GLU A 485 -12.47 12.84 -6.71
C GLU A 485 -11.10 12.15 -6.89
N GLN A 486 -10.68 11.35 -5.92
CA GLN A 486 -9.40 10.65 -5.91
C GLN A 486 -9.58 9.17 -6.23
N TRP A 487 -8.72 8.63 -7.11
CA TRP A 487 -8.89 7.30 -7.70
C TRP A 487 -7.61 6.47 -7.62
N TYR A 488 -7.73 5.25 -7.12
CA TYR A 488 -6.68 4.24 -7.22
C TYR A 488 -6.84 3.48 -8.55
N LEU A 489 -5.74 3.37 -9.31
CA LEU A 489 -5.71 2.64 -10.58
C LEU A 489 -5.08 1.26 -10.35
N LYS A 490 -5.92 0.21 -10.28
CA LYS A 490 -5.47 -1.16 -10.11
C LYS A 490 -5.39 -1.87 -11.46
N TYR A 491 -4.19 -2.31 -11.85
CA TYR A 491 -4.03 -3.09 -13.07
C TYR A 491 -4.79 -4.42 -12.98
N ALA A 492 -5.51 -4.76 -14.03
CA ALA A 492 -6.37 -5.95 -14.08
C ALA A 492 -5.97 -6.96 -15.17
N GLY A 493 -4.85 -6.69 -15.86
CA GLY A 493 -4.32 -7.51 -16.95
C GLY A 493 -4.78 -7.08 -18.33
N ASN A 494 -4.00 -7.44 -19.35
CA ASN A 494 -4.27 -7.18 -20.76
C ASN A 494 -4.53 -5.70 -21.11
N GLY A 495 -3.81 -4.77 -20.46
CA GLY A 495 -3.94 -3.32 -20.67
C GLY A 495 -5.19 -2.70 -20.05
N TYR A 496 -5.90 -3.40 -19.16
CA TYR A 496 -7.08 -2.87 -18.48
C TYR A 496 -6.82 -2.56 -17.01
N TYR A 497 -7.52 -1.54 -16.52
CA TYR A 497 -7.47 -1.07 -15.15
C TYR A 497 -8.86 -1.04 -14.50
N TYR A 498 -8.90 -1.24 -13.21
CA TYR A 498 -9.97 -0.78 -12.35
C TYR A 498 -9.61 0.62 -11.83
N LEU A 499 -10.58 1.54 -11.84
CA LEU A 499 -10.49 2.83 -11.19
C LEU A 499 -11.37 2.76 -9.94
N ILE A 500 -10.74 2.85 -8.77
CA ILE A 500 -11.41 2.64 -7.47
C ILE A 500 -11.41 3.95 -6.72
N ASN A 501 -12.58 4.43 -6.34
CA ASN A 501 -12.74 5.71 -5.66
C ASN A 501 -12.24 5.64 -4.21
N ARG A 502 -11.50 6.66 -3.75
CA ARG A 502 -10.96 6.72 -2.39
C ARG A 502 -12.05 6.80 -1.34
N GLU A 503 -13.09 7.63 -1.54
CA GLU A 503 -14.16 7.81 -0.57
C GLU A 503 -14.98 6.54 -0.37
N SER A 504 -15.36 5.88 -1.44
CA SER A 504 -16.33 4.79 -1.41
C SER A 504 -15.72 3.39 -1.49
N ASN A 505 -14.46 3.28 -1.93
CA ASN A 505 -13.84 2.01 -2.36
C ASN A 505 -14.66 1.24 -3.42
N LEU A 506 -15.50 1.95 -4.17
CA LEU A 506 -16.27 1.39 -5.26
C LEU A 506 -15.61 1.69 -6.61
N TYR A 507 -15.94 0.89 -7.60
CA TYR A 507 -15.32 0.86 -8.92
C TYR A 507 -16.05 1.79 -9.89
N LEU A 508 -15.33 2.61 -10.63
CA LEU A 508 -15.86 3.32 -11.78
C LEU A 508 -16.41 2.31 -12.79
N MET A 509 -17.65 2.48 -13.24
CA MET A 509 -18.27 1.56 -14.19
C MET A 509 -19.22 2.26 -15.16
N ALA A 510 -19.37 1.67 -16.36
CA ALA A 510 -20.48 1.98 -17.21
C ALA A 510 -21.78 1.34 -16.67
N ALA A 511 -22.89 2.06 -16.66
CA ALA A 511 -24.16 1.55 -16.13
C ALA A 511 -24.70 0.34 -16.92
N SER A 512 -24.30 0.19 -18.20
CA SER A 512 -24.62 -0.98 -19.02
C SER A 512 -23.57 -1.20 -20.11
N SER A 513 -23.60 -2.40 -20.72
CA SER A 513 -22.76 -2.76 -21.88
C SER A 513 -23.29 -2.23 -23.22
N SER A 514 -24.39 -1.50 -23.23
CA SER A 514 -24.95 -0.92 -24.44
C SER A 514 -23.95 0.03 -25.14
N THR A 515 -23.93 -0.02 -26.46
CA THR A 515 -23.15 0.93 -27.30
C THR A 515 -23.90 2.22 -27.59
N THR A 516 -25.08 2.41 -27.01
CA THR A 516 -25.88 3.63 -27.12
C THR A 516 -25.13 4.79 -26.45
N ILE A 517 -25.11 5.96 -27.09
CA ILE A 517 -24.53 7.18 -26.54
C ILE A 517 -25.38 7.67 -25.37
N GLY A 518 -24.75 8.18 -24.32
CA GLY A 518 -25.42 8.74 -23.15
C GLY A 518 -25.67 7.73 -22.03
N ILE A 519 -25.15 6.49 -22.12
CA ILE A 519 -25.14 5.56 -20.99
C ILE A 519 -24.30 6.18 -19.85
N ASN A 520 -24.92 6.27 -18.69
CA ASN A 520 -24.31 6.90 -17.53
C ASN A 520 -23.03 6.19 -17.04
N VAL A 521 -22.10 6.96 -16.52
CA VAL A 521 -20.96 6.47 -15.73
C VAL A 521 -21.31 6.61 -14.24
N GLN A 522 -21.10 5.55 -13.49
CA GLN A 522 -21.44 5.48 -12.07
C GLN A 522 -20.41 4.66 -11.31
N GLN A 523 -20.53 4.59 -9.99
CA GLN A 523 -19.73 3.66 -9.20
C GLN A 523 -20.49 2.37 -8.87
N GLY A 524 -19.78 1.26 -8.67
CA GLY A 524 -20.36 -0.02 -8.32
C GLY A 524 -19.43 -0.96 -7.58
N ALA A 525 -19.98 -1.89 -6.82
CA ALA A 525 -19.17 -2.93 -6.18
C ALA A 525 -18.50 -3.83 -7.23
N LEU A 526 -17.36 -4.44 -6.89
CA LEU A 526 -16.75 -5.45 -7.74
C LEU A 526 -17.73 -6.64 -7.91
N ASP A 527 -18.04 -6.98 -9.14
CA ASP A 527 -18.86 -8.13 -9.48
C ASP A 527 -18.17 -8.97 -10.55
N THR A 528 -17.63 -10.10 -10.12
CA THR A 528 -16.91 -11.07 -10.97
C THR A 528 -17.74 -12.31 -11.25
N SER A 529 -19.02 -12.33 -10.89
CA SER A 529 -19.91 -13.48 -11.07
C SER A 529 -20.10 -13.87 -12.54
N THR A 530 -19.96 -12.90 -13.45
CA THR A 530 -19.87 -13.12 -14.89
C THR A 530 -18.83 -12.20 -15.52
N GLN A 531 -18.24 -12.64 -16.65
CA GLN A 531 -17.30 -11.79 -17.40
C GLN A 531 -17.93 -10.47 -17.85
N ALA A 532 -19.18 -10.50 -18.30
CA ALA A 532 -19.91 -9.30 -18.73
C ALA A 532 -20.04 -8.25 -17.62
N LYS A 533 -20.33 -8.67 -16.38
CA LYS A 533 -20.41 -7.78 -15.23
C LYS A 533 -19.03 -7.24 -14.83
N LYS A 534 -18.01 -8.09 -14.88
CA LYS A 534 -16.62 -7.67 -14.68
C LYS A 534 -16.20 -6.60 -15.68
N ASP A 535 -16.53 -6.80 -16.97
CA ASP A 535 -16.12 -5.92 -18.07
C ASP A 535 -16.70 -4.49 -17.98
N LEU A 536 -17.83 -4.29 -17.31
CA LEU A 536 -18.40 -2.96 -17.05
C LEU A 536 -17.48 -2.07 -16.21
N ARG A 537 -16.57 -2.64 -15.41
CA ARG A 537 -15.67 -1.95 -14.48
C ARG A 537 -14.25 -1.85 -15.00
N LEU A 538 -13.98 -2.42 -16.18
CA LEU A 538 -12.66 -2.46 -16.78
C LEU A 538 -12.48 -1.34 -17.79
N TRP A 539 -11.42 -0.58 -17.63
CA TRP A 539 -11.10 0.60 -18.43
C TRP A 539 -9.71 0.46 -19.04
N LYS A 540 -9.60 0.82 -20.31
CA LYS A 540 -8.33 0.95 -21.00
C LYS A 540 -7.96 2.44 -21.07
N LEU A 541 -6.73 2.76 -20.76
CA LEU A 541 -6.18 4.12 -20.82
C LEU A 541 -5.56 4.31 -22.21
N VAL A 542 -6.32 4.89 -23.13
CA VAL A 542 -5.89 5.08 -24.52
C VAL A 542 -5.31 6.48 -24.67
N PRO A 543 -4.00 6.63 -24.99
CA PRO A 543 -3.40 7.95 -25.22
C PRO A 543 -4.15 8.77 -26.27
N GLU A 544 -4.06 10.09 -26.20
CA GLU A 544 -4.82 10.98 -27.10
C GLU A 544 -4.50 10.78 -28.57
N ASP A 545 -3.28 10.40 -28.92
CA ASP A 545 -2.79 10.15 -30.29
C ASP A 545 -3.02 8.71 -30.79
N ALA A 546 -3.43 7.77 -29.91
CA ALA A 546 -3.70 6.39 -30.26
C ALA A 546 -5.15 6.16 -30.72
N GLU A 547 -5.46 5.03 -31.35
CA GLU A 547 -6.83 4.63 -31.69
C GLU A 547 -7.50 3.91 -30.53
N CYS A 548 -8.78 4.11 -30.31
CA CYS A 548 -9.56 3.31 -29.34
C CYS A 548 -9.92 1.97 -29.99
N GLU A 549 -9.04 1.00 -29.88
CA GLU A 549 -9.19 -0.32 -30.50
C GLU A 549 -8.71 -1.44 -29.57
N THR A 550 -8.87 -2.71 -29.95
CA THR A 550 -8.54 -3.88 -29.14
C THR A 550 -7.80 -4.97 -29.93
N LYS A 551 -7.27 -4.60 -31.11
CA LYS A 551 -6.54 -5.54 -31.98
C LYS A 551 -5.07 -5.53 -31.59
N ALA A 552 -4.56 -6.65 -31.07
CA ALA A 552 -3.16 -6.76 -30.71
C ALA A 552 -2.26 -6.73 -31.96
N PRO A 553 -1.00 -6.25 -31.84
CA PRO A 553 0.02 -6.35 -32.88
C PRO A 553 0.31 -7.79 -33.29
N ALA A 554 1.00 -7.97 -34.42
CA ALA A 554 1.52 -9.27 -34.83
C ALA A 554 2.51 -9.81 -33.78
N ILE A 555 2.58 -11.14 -33.70
CA ILE A 555 3.52 -11.82 -32.81
C ILE A 555 4.95 -11.57 -33.32
N PRO A 556 5.90 -11.13 -32.48
CA PRO A 556 7.29 -10.98 -32.83
C PRO A 556 7.87 -12.31 -33.38
N SER A 557 8.70 -12.23 -34.41
CA SER A 557 9.29 -13.39 -35.06
C SER A 557 10.81 -13.33 -35.10
N GLY A 558 11.47 -14.46 -35.34
CA GLY A 558 12.92 -14.52 -35.53
C GLY A 558 13.71 -14.26 -34.25
N LEU A 559 13.10 -14.52 -33.06
CA LEU A 559 13.80 -14.40 -31.80
C LEU A 559 15.02 -15.29 -31.74
N ASN A 560 16.16 -14.72 -31.42
CA ASN A 560 17.46 -15.39 -31.28
C ASN A 560 18.15 -14.92 -30.00
N ALA A 561 18.98 -15.77 -29.40
CA ALA A 561 19.74 -15.47 -28.21
C ALA A 561 21.23 -15.74 -28.38
N LYS A 562 22.08 -14.84 -27.87
CA LYS A 562 23.51 -15.01 -27.73
C LYS A 562 23.89 -14.83 -26.28
N ALA A 563 24.39 -15.89 -25.66
CA ALA A 563 24.89 -15.82 -24.30
C ALA A 563 26.34 -15.32 -24.26
N SER A 564 26.66 -14.50 -23.29
CA SER A 564 28.01 -14.17 -22.82
C SER A 564 28.27 -14.90 -21.48
N ASN A 565 29.36 -14.57 -20.78
CA ASN A 565 29.66 -15.24 -19.50
C ASN A 565 28.70 -14.84 -18.35
N ALA A 566 28.07 -13.67 -18.41
CA ALA A 566 27.18 -13.19 -17.34
C ALA A 566 25.87 -12.59 -17.85
N ALA A 567 25.60 -12.57 -19.16
CA ALA A 567 24.38 -11.99 -19.72
C ALA A 567 23.88 -12.78 -20.94
N VAL A 568 22.64 -12.54 -21.32
CA VAL A 568 22.01 -13.07 -22.54
C VAL A 568 21.51 -11.91 -23.39
N ARG A 569 22.01 -11.82 -24.62
CA ARG A 569 21.54 -10.87 -25.60
C ARG A 569 20.46 -11.51 -26.46
N LEU A 570 19.33 -10.83 -26.58
CA LEU A 570 18.18 -11.22 -27.38
C LEU A 570 18.03 -10.26 -28.56
N GLU A 571 17.71 -10.81 -29.76
CA GLU A 571 17.42 -10.05 -30.97
C GLU A 571 16.22 -10.69 -31.68
N TRP A 572 15.37 -9.87 -32.32
CA TRP A 572 14.20 -10.33 -33.07
C TRP A 572 13.92 -9.42 -34.27
N ASN A 573 13.03 -9.88 -35.16
CA ASN A 573 12.59 -9.07 -36.27
C ASN A 573 11.67 -7.94 -35.81
N ALA A 574 11.94 -6.72 -36.24
CA ALA A 574 11.07 -5.60 -35.95
C ALA A 574 9.66 -5.79 -36.52
N ASN A 575 8.65 -5.49 -35.71
CA ASN A 575 7.28 -5.35 -36.14
C ASN A 575 7.09 -4.09 -36.99
N THR A 576 6.06 -4.04 -37.86
CA THR A 576 5.87 -2.98 -38.85
C THR A 576 4.59 -2.14 -38.64
N GLU A 577 3.83 -2.42 -37.60
CA GLU A 577 2.62 -1.68 -37.26
C GLU A 577 2.92 -0.22 -36.90
N ALA A 578 2.16 0.72 -37.49
CA ALA A 578 2.38 2.14 -37.29
C ALA A 578 2.05 2.63 -35.86
N ASP A 579 1.28 1.86 -35.12
CA ASP A 579 0.87 2.10 -33.75
C ASP A 579 1.64 1.25 -32.73
N LEU A 580 2.69 0.56 -33.15
CA LEU A 580 3.58 -0.17 -32.24
C LEU A 580 4.14 0.78 -31.18
N ALA A 581 3.99 0.44 -29.89
CA ALA A 581 4.61 1.15 -28.78
C ALA A 581 5.94 0.51 -28.34
N GLY A 582 6.17 -0.77 -28.71
CA GLY A 582 7.41 -1.48 -28.40
C GLY A 582 7.19 -2.96 -28.09
N TYR A 583 8.08 -3.49 -27.26
CA TYR A 583 8.11 -4.92 -26.93
C TYR A 583 8.13 -5.14 -25.42
N ILE A 584 7.70 -6.33 -25.02
CA ILE A 584 7.78 -6.86 -23.67
C ILE A 584 8.64 -8.12 -23.75
N VAL A 585 9.74 -8.14 -23.00
CA VAL A 585 10.61 -9.33 -22.86
C VAL A 585 10.22 -10.08 -21.61
N ILE A 586 9.99 -11.37 -21.74
CA ILE A 586 9.65 -12.25 -20.64
C ILE A 586 10.68 -13.38 -20.53
N ARG A 587 10.99 -13.74 -19.29
CA ARG A 587 11.92 -14.83 -18.95
C ARG A 587 11.22 -15.81 -18.00
N GLY A 588 11.40 -17.11 -18.24
CA GLY A 588 10.96 -18.19 -17.37
C GLY A 588 12.13 -19.10 -16.99
N ASP A 589 11.93 -19.96 -16.00
CA ASP A 589 12.89 -21.02 -15.68
C ASP A 589 12.93 -22.07 -16.81
N ALA A 590 13.99 -22.86 -16.88
CA ALA A 590 14.20 -23.86 -17.95
C ALA A 590 13.07 -24.89 -18.05
N ASP A 591 12.36 -25.16 -16.95
CA ASP A 591 11.21 -26.08 -16.90
C ASP A 591 9.89 -25.45 -17.40
N GLY A 592 9.90 -24.18 -17.80
CA GLY A 592 8.72 -23.45 -18.26
C GLY A 592 7.85 -22.85 -17.15
N THR A 593 8.36 -22.83 -15.94
CA THR A 593 7.70 -22.18 -14.80
C THR A 593 8.23 -20.76 -14.56
N ASN A 594 7.67 -20.05 -13.61
CA ASN A 594 8.12 -18.75 -13.09
C ASN A 594 8.34 -17.68 -14.17
N TRP A 595 7.54 -17.67 -15.22
CA TRP A 595 7.59 -16.61 -16.22
C TRP A 595 7.43 -15.23 -15.59
N ASN A 596 8.31 -14.29 -15.97
CA ASN A 596 8.30 -12.93 -15.47
C ASN A 596 8.63 -11.94 -16.58
N THR A 597 7.97 -10.80 -16.61
CA THR A 597 8.37 -9.67 -17.43
C THR A 597 9.69 -9.13 -16.88
N ILE A 598 10.72 -9.06 -17.73
CA ILE A 598 12.03 -8.50 -17.35
C ILE A 598 12.30 -7.15 -18.02
N ALA A 599 11.55 -6.82 -19.08
CA ALA A 599 11.58 -5.51 -19.69
C ALA A 599 10.26 -5.21 -20.41
N ARG A 600 9.88 -3.93 -20.50
CA ARG A 600 8.62 -3.49 -21.10
C ARG A 600 8.79 -2.20 -21.91
N LYS A 601 7.98 -2.08 -22.98
CA LYS A 601 7.98 -0.93 -23.92
C LYS A 601 9.37 -0.63 -24.52
N ILE A 602 10.14 -1.69 -24.79
CA ILE A 602 11.42 -1.57 -25.50
C ILE A 602 11.14 -1.20 -26.94
N THR A 603 11.70 -0.10 -27.42
CA THR A 603 11.47 0.39 -28.80
C THR A 603 12.32 -0.33 -29.84
N GLU A 604 13.51 -0.79 -29.45
CA GLU A 604 14.43 -1.52 -30.32
C GLU A 604 14.14 -3.03 -30.32
N PRO A 605 14.33 -3.74 -31.43
CA PRO A 605 14.09 -5.18 -31.51
C PRO A 605 15.26 -5.98 -30.91
N CYS A 606 15.79 -5.54 -29.79
CA CYS A 606 16.87 -6.23 -29.06
C CYS A 606 16.84 -5.89 -27.57
N PHE A 607 17.39 -6.78 -26.76
CA PHE A 607 17.51 -6.60 -25.31
C PHE A 607 18.69 -7.40 -24.76
N ILE A 608 19.35 -6.89 -23.71
CA ILE A 608 20.38 -7.60 -22.99
C ILE A 608 19.87 -7.87 -21.57
N ASP A 609 19.71 -9.16 -21.24
CA ASP A 609 19.41 -9.58 -19.88
C ASP A 609 20.72 -9.81 -19.11
N ASN A 610 21.09 -8.85 -18.29
CA ASN A 610 22.21 -8.92 -17.36
C ASN A 610 21.77 -9.23 -15.91
N THR A 611 20.50 -9.65 -15.74
CA THR A 611 19.91 -10.01 -14.45
C THR A 611 19.80 -11.54 -14.27
N CYS A 612 20.35 -12.31 -15.18
CA CYS A 612 20.36 -13.76 -15.12
C CYS A 612 21.54 -14.28 -14.28
N GLU A 613 21.34 -15.44 -13.64
CA GLU A 613 22.39 -16.15 -12.91
C GLU A 613 23.33 -16.86 -13.88
N GLN A 614 24.64 -16.77 -13.61
CA GLN A 614 25.65 -17.42 -14.44
C GLN A 614 25.51 -18.95 -14.38
N GLY A 615 25.59 -19.61 -15.54
CA GLY A 615 25.46 -21.05 -15.62
C GLY A 615 24.05 -21.63 -15.44
N LYS A 616 23.04 -20.78 -15.28
CA LYS A 616 21.63 -21.18 -15.19
C LYS A 616 20.92 -21.00 -16.53
N GLU A 617 20.23 -22.04 -16.99
CA GLU A 617 19.44 -21.99 -18.22
C GLU A 617 18.08 -21.35 -17.98
N TYR A 618 17.66 -20.50 -18.90
CA TYR A 618 16.37 -19.81 -18.91
C TYR A 618 15.64 -19.99 -20.24
N GLN A 619 14.33 -19.85 -20.19
CA GLN A 619 13.47 -19.65 -21.34
C GLN A 619 13.21 -18.14 -21.56
N TYR A 620 13.20 -17.73 -22.84
CA TYR A 620 12.88 -16.34 -23.22
C TYR A 620 11.80 -16.33 -24.29
N ALA A 621 10.94 -15.31 -24.24
CA ALA A 621 10.01 -14.96 -25.29
C ALA A 621 9.76 -13.45 -25.31
N VAL A 622 9.25 -12.96 -26.43
CA VAL A 622 8.95 -11.53 -26.64
C VAL A 622 7.50 -11.37 -27.06
N LYS A 623 6.84 -10.32 -26.58
CA LYS A 623 5.51 -9.90 -26.99
C LYS A 623 5.61 -8.48 -27.57
N ALA A 624 4.80 -8.15 -28.56
CA ALA A 624 4.63 -6.78 -29.06
C ALA A 624 3.48 -6.08 -28.31
N ILE A 625 3.60 -4.80 -28.11
CA ILE A 625 2.59 -3.95 -27.49
C ILE A 625 2.38 -2.71 -28.35
N ASP A 626 1.12 -2.32 -28.59
CA ASP A 626 0.76 -1.11 -29.29
C ASP A 626 0.54 0.10 -28.35
N LYS A 627 0.27 1.26 -28.92
CA LYS A 627 0.01 2.50 -28.17
C LYS A 627 -1.26 2.44 -27.33
N SER A 628 -2.20 1.55 -27.67
CA SER A 628 -3.44 1.33 -26.92
C SER A 628 -3.32 0.21 -25.90
N ASP A 629 -2.10 -0.20 -25.56
CA ASP A 629 -1.77 -1.30 -24.62
C ASP A 629 -2.45 -2.65 -25.01
N ASN A 630 -2.66 -2.92 -26.32
CA ASN A 630 -2.97 -4.27 -26.76
C ASN A 630 -1.67 -5.07 -26.89
N ILE A 631 -1.66 -6.25 -26.28
CA ILE A 631 -0.46 -7.09 -26.18
C ILE A 631 -0.65 -8.33 -27.05
N SER A 632 0.34 -8.64 -27.89
CA SER A 632 0.36 -9.86 -28.70
C SER A 632 0.53 -11.11 -27.84
N ARG A 633 0.26 -12.27 -28.41
CA ARG A 633 0.76 -13.52 -27.85
C ARG A 633 2.30 -13.52 -27.88
N LYS A 634 2.92 -14.35 -27.04
CA LYS A 634 4.38 -14.49 -27.00
C LYS A 634 4.92 -15.14 -28.29
N SER A 635 6.13 -14.77 -28.68
CA SER A 635 6.91 -15.38 -29.75
C SER A 635 7.16 -16.87 -29.48
N GLU A 636 7.86 -17.52 -30.40
CA GLU A 636 8.50 -18.80 -30.12
C GLU A 636 9.42 -18.67 -28.90
N ILE A 637 9.49 -19.72 -28.08
CA ILE A 637 10.32 -19.78 -26.88
C ILE A 637 11.70 -20.25 -27.28
N ILE A 638 12.72 -19.55 -26.81
CA ILE A 638 14.10 -19.95 -26.97
C ILE A 638 14.76 -20.18 -25.62
N TYR A 639 15.84 -20.97 -25.63
CA TYR A 639 16.62 -21.27 -24.43
C TYR A 639 17.97 -20.58 -24.51
N ALA A 640 18.45 -20.05 -23.39
CA ALA A 640 19.78 -19.51 -23.28
C ALA A 640 20.30 -19.61 -21.86
N MET A 641 21.60 -19.80 -21.74
CA MET A 641 22.32 -19.90 -20.48
C MET A 641 23.57 -19.02 -20.54
N PRO A 642 23.74 -18.03 -19.65
CA PRO A 642 25.04 -17.38 -19.51
C PRO A 642 26.08 -18.44 -19.20
N THR A 643 27.22 -18.39 -19.87
CA THR A 643 28.20 -19.51 -19.83
C THR A 643 28.79 -19.73 -18.44
N GLY A 644 28.83 -18.69 -17.60
CA GLY A 644 29.46 -18.72 -16.29
C GLY A 644 31.00 -18.87 -16.34
N ASP A 645 31.59 -18.66 -17.52
CA ASP A 645 33.03 -18.78 -17.70
C ASP A 645 33.78 -17.75 -16.85
N LYS A 646 34.90 -18.16 -16.24
CA LYS A 646 35.80 -17.28 -15.56
C LYS A 646 36.39 -16.26 -16.56
N GLY A 647 36.24 -14.97 -16.27
CA GLY A 647 36.72 -13.92 -17.14
C GLY A 647 36.33 -12.53 -16.62
N LEU A 648 36.52 -11.54 -17.48
CA LEU A 648 36.14 -10.15 -17.17
C LEU A 648 34.60 -10.03 -17.22
N ILE A 649 33.98 -9.79 -16.06
CA ILE A 649 32.52 -9.67 -15.94
C ILE A 649 32.07 -8.25 -16.24
N ALA A 650 32.83 -7.23 -15.78
CA ALA A 650 32.51 -5.83 -16.01
C ALA A 650 33.79 -4.98 -16.07
N ASN A 651 33.73 -3.89 -16.83
CA ASN A 651 34.83 -2.92 -16.97
C ASN A 651 34.27 -1.51 -17.16
N TRP A 652 34.29 -0.71 -16.10
CA TRP A 652 33.91 0.71 -16.15
C TRP A 652 35.14 1.58 -16.32
N GLN A 653 35.24 2.22 -17.47
CA GLN A 653 36.36 3.11 -17.77
C GLN A 653 36.17 4.53 -17.25
N PHE A 654 34.90 4.89 -16.95
CA PHE A 654 34.53 6.22 -16.43
C PHE A 654 34.89 7.41 -17.34
N GLU A 655 34.89 7.19 -18.64
CA GLU A 655 35.09 8.21 -19.68
C GLU A 655 33.76 8.97 -19.92
N GLU A 656 33.35 9.77 -18.94
CA GLU A 656 32.06 10.48 -18.90
C GLU A 656 30.81 9.55 -18.96
N SER A 657 31.00 8.25 -18.72
CA SER A 657 29.96 7.22 -18.75
C SER A 657 30.08 6.28 -17.54
N LEU A 658 28.94 5.75 -17.12
CA LEU A 658 28.83 4.67 -16.12
C LEU A 658 28.59 3.32 -16.76
N ALA A 659 28.61 3.25 -18.10
CA ALA A 659 28.39 2.02 -18.85
C ALA A 659 29.56 1.02 -18.66
N ASP A 660 29.20 -0.25 -18.64
CA ASP A 660 30.14 -1.36 -18.70
C ASP A 660 30.59 -1.56 -20.15
N ASN A 661 31.90 -1.68 -20.37
CA ASN A 661 32.51 -1.88 -21.68
C ASN A 661 32.58 -3.36 -22.12
N THR A 662 31.98 -4.29 -21.35
CA THR A 662 31.89 -5.70 -21.74
C THR A 662 30.57 -6.03 -22.42
N ASP A 663 30.51 -7.21 -23.05
CA ASP A 663 29.25 -7.72 -23.63
C ASP A 663 28.20 -8.09 -22.58
N ASN A 664 28.52 -8.03 -21.29
CA ASN A 664 27.61 -8.32 -20.20
C ASN A 664 26.71 -7.13 -19.81
N ALA A 665 27.05 -5.90 -20.25
CA ALA A 665 26.29 -4.68 -20.02
C ALA A 665 25.90 -4.46 -18.53
N MET A 666 26.88 -4.65 -17.65
CA MET A 666 26.73 -4.44 -16.20
C MET A 666 26.86 -2.94 -15.85
N ASP A 667 26.00 -2.12 -16.43
CA ASP A 667 26.05 -0.67 -16.26
C ASP A 667 25.85 -0.26 -14.79
N ALA A 668 26.65 0.70 -14.32
CA ALA A 668 26.54 1.23 -12.98
C ALA A 668 25.53 2.40 -12.93
N VAL A 669 24.87 2.56 -11.78
CA VAL A 669 23.96 3.69 -11.51
C VAL A 669 24.50 4.52 -10.36
N SER A 670 24.45 5.84 -10.50
CA SER A 670 24.88 6.76 -9.44
C SER A 670 23.69 7.21 -8.60
N LEU A 671 23.87 7.29 -7.29
CA LEU A 671 22.84 7.81 -6.37
C LEU A 671 22.42 9.24 -6.74
N ASN A 672 23.39 10.09 -7.04
CA ASN A 672 23.17 11.45 -7.51
C ASN A 672 23.85 11.62 -8.88
N LYS A 673 23.75 12.77 -9.49
CA LYS A 673 24.43 13.02 -10.76
C LYS A 673 25.93 12.71 -10.62
N ALA A 674 26.43 11.76 -11.43
CA ALA A 674 27.85 11.41 -11.46
C ALA A 674 28.70 12.61 -11.90
N GLY A 675 29.80 12.83 -11.20
CA GLY A 675 30.83 13.81 -11.58
C GLY A 675 31.98 13.11 -12.29
N PHE A 676 32.57 13.76 -13.28
CA PHE A 676 33.81 13.29 -13.92
C PHE A 676 34.87 14.38 -13.90
N VAL A 677 36.10 13.99 -13.65
CA VAL A 677 37.25 14.91 -13.52
C VAL A 677 38.35 14.51 -14.46
N SER A 678 39.17 15.50 -14.86
CA SER A 678 40.32 15.29 -15.75
C SER A 678 41.54 14.73 -15.01
N GLU A 679 41.55 14.68 -13.70
CA GLU A 679 42.58 13.99 -12.93
C GLU A 679 42.31 12.49 -12.94
N HIS A 680 43.13 11.72 -13.61
CA HIS A 680 42.94 10.30 -13.89
C HIS A 680 44.24 9.49 -13.74
N LYS A 681 44.12 8.18 -13.62
CA LYS A 681 45.24 7.23 -13.66
C LYS A 681 45.40 6.60 -15.02
N SER A 682 44.30 6.35 -15.70
CA SER A 682 44.24 5.74 -17.04
C SER A 682 43.09 6.39 -17.81
N GLY A 683 43.13 6.42 -19.13
CA GLY A 683 42.08 7.05 -19.96
C GLY A 683 42.23 8.59 -20.00
N GLU A 684 41.13 9.30 -20.13
CA GLU A 684 41.07 10.77 -20.19
C GLU A 684 40.34 11.38 -18.98
N LYS A 685 39.49 10.60 -18.32
CA LYS A 685 38.65 11.02 -17.18
C LYS A 685 38.71 10.02 -16.03
N ALA A 686 38.21 10.45 -14.89
CA ALA A 686 37.95 9.60 -13.74
C ALA A 686 36.61 10.00 -13.10
N LEU A 687 35.91 9.03 -12.52
CA LEU A 687 34.71 9.27 -11.73
C LEU A 687 35.07 9.99 -10.43
N TYR A 688 34.31 11.01 -10.10
CA TYR A 688 34.41 11.75 -8.84
C TYR A 688 33.16 11.53 -7.99
N LEU A 689 33.33 10.93 -6.83
CA LEU A 689 32.29 10.70 -5.85
C LEU A 689 32.44 11.63 -4.65
N ASN A 690 31.45 12.49 -4.42
CA ASN A 690 31.39 13.36 -3.25
C ASN A 690 30.02 13.18 -2.59
N ASN A 691 29.99 12.56 -1.43
CA ASN A 691 28.76 12.14 -0.76
C ASN A 691 27.82 11.38 -1.72
N ASN A 692 28.38 10.47 -2.48
CA ASN A 692 27.75 9.73 -3.55
C ASN A 692 28.36 8.32 -3.64
N TYR A 693 27.64 7.38 -4.28
CA TYR A 693 28.14 6.05 -4.57
C TYR A 693 27.58 5.54 -5.91
N LEU A 694 28.18 4.46 -6.42
CA LEU A 694 27.64 3.69 -7.52
C LEU A 694 26.97 2.44 -6.99
N GLN A 695 25.80 2.18 -7.52
CA GLN A 695 25.14 0.88 -7.41
C GLN A 695 25.46 0.07 -8.66
N LEU A 696 25.89 -1.16 -8.46
CA LEU A 696 26.17 -2.12 -9.52
C LEU A 696 25.00 -3.10 -9.63
N PRO A 697 24.77 -3.74 -10.79
CA PRO A 697 23.83 -4.84 -10.90
C PRO A 697 24.13 -5.92 -9.85
N TYR A 698 23.12 -6.38 -9.13
CA TYR A 698 23.30 -7.35 -8.03
C TYR A 698 23.96 -8.67 -8.49
N THR A 699 23.80 -9.03 -9.76
CA THR A 699 24.38 -10.24 -10.36
C THR A 699 25.89 -10.21 -10.49
N ILE A 700 26.52 -9.04 -10.31
CA ILE A 700 27.99 -8.93 -10.40
C ILE A 700 28.70 -9.72 -9.30
N ALA A 701 28.04 -9.91 -8.16
CA ALA A 701 28.57 -10.68 -7.03
C ALA A 701 28.10 -12.14 -7.01
N ASN A 702 27.44 -12.62 -8.05
CA ASN A 702 26.82 -13.94 -8.10
C ASN A 702 27.81 -15.04 -8.54
N SER A 703 28.98 -15.08 -7.89
CA SER A 703 30.07 -16.01 -8.15
C SER A 703 30.71 -16.46 -6.84
N ASP A 704 31.22 -17.71 -6.81
CA ASP A 704 31.95 -18.25 -5.67
C ASP A 704 33.32 -17.57 -5.48
N GLU A 705 33.85 -16.97 -6.52
CA GLU A 705 35.15 -16.28 -6.53
C GLU A 705 35.01 -14.97 -7.32
N ILE A 706 35.48 -13.85 -6.74
CA ILE A 706 35.50 -12.56 -7.40
C ILE A 706 36.86 -11.86 -7.20
N THR A 707 37.33 -11.17 -8.23
CA THR A 707 38.48 -10.26 -8.15
C THR A 707 38.04 -8.87 -8.55
N ILE A 708 38.27 -7.89 -7.69
CA ILE A 708 37.99 -6.48 -7.93
C ILE A 708 39.32 -5.74 -8.07
N ALA A 709 39.50 -5.02 -9.18
CA ALA A 709 40.65 -4.21 -9.43
C ALA A 709 40.24 -2.77 -9.75
N LEU A 710 40.69 -1.79 -9.00
CA LEU A 710 40.37 -0.39 -9.24
C LEU A 710 41.54 0.52 -8.86
N TRP A 711 41.60 1.67 -9.51
CA TRP A 711 42.46 2.78 -9.07
C TRP A 711 41.61 3.80 -8.32
N THR A 712 42.06 4.20 -7.13
CA THR A 712 41.36 5.20 -6.34
C THR A 712 42.31 6.26 -5.83
N LYS A 713 41.87 7.52 -5.80
CA LYS A 713 42.51 8.63 -5.11
C LYS A 713 41.61 9.08 -3.97
N TRP A 714 42.08 8.87 -2.77
CA TRP A 714 41.38 9.28 -1.56
C TRP A 714 41.65 10.75 -1.26
N THR A 715 40.61 11.59 -1.22
CA THR A 715 40.79 13.05 -1.06
C THR A 715 40.30 13.58 0.29
N ASN A 716 39.49 12.80 1.02
CA ASN A 716 38.92 13.20 2.30
C ASN A 716 39.24 12.18 3.40
N THR A 717 39.92 12.62 4.44
CA THR A 717 40.34 11.79 5.59
C THR A 717 39.60 12.14 6.88
N SER A 718 38.63 13.06 6.84
CA SER A 718 38.01 13.65 8.03
C SER A 718 36.66 13.09 8.42
N SER A 719 36.02 12.26 7.59
CA SER A 719 34.72 11.68 7.88
C SER A 719 34.82 10.19 8.21
N GLY A 720 33.86 9.67 8.95
CA GLY A 720 33.78 8.29 9.42
C GLY A 720 33.86 7.22 8.33
N TRP A 721 32.97 6.29 8.31
CA TRP A 721 32.99 5.15 7.40
C TRP A 721 32.92 5.56 5.93
N GLN A 722 33.96 5.26 5.15
CA GLN A 722 34.06 5.40 3.70
C GLN A 722 34.44 4.03 3.14
N ARG A 723 33.80 3.60 2.06
CA ARG A 723 33.99 2.26 1.49
C ARG A 723 34.38 2.36 0.03
N LEU A 724 35.31 1.52 -0.41
CA LEU A 724 35.69 1.37 -1.82
C LEU A 724 34.68 0.47 -2.55
N PHE A 725 34.24 -0.59 -1.90
CA PHE A 725 33.11 -1.41 -2.32
C PHE A 725 32.40 -2.03 -1.11
N ASP A 726 31.17 -2.40 -1.34
CA ASP A 726 30.31 -3.06 -0.34
C ASP A 726 29.37 -4.02 -1.06
N PHE A 727 29.44 -5.30 -0.70
CA PHE A 727 28.51 -6.33 -1.14
C PHE A 727 27.77 -6.87 0.07
N GLY A 728 26.45 -6.89 0.02
CA GLY A 728 25.71 -7.38 1.16
C GLY A 728 24.23 -7.64 0.87
N ASN A 729 23.62 -8.37 1.78
CA ASN A 729 22.19 -8.59 1.85
C ASN A 729 21.71 -8.16 3.25
N GLY A 730 21.41 -6.90 3.40
CA GLY A 730 21.06 -6.33 4.68
C GLY A 730 22.26 -6.15 5.62
N THR A 731 22.01 -6.19 6.93
CA THR A 731 23.01 -6.00 7.97
C THR A 731 23.67 -7.29 8.44
N ASP A 732 23.20 -8.44 7.99
CA ASP A 732 23.60 -9.75 8.54
C ASP A 732 24.69 -10.45 7.72
N GLN A 733 24.79 -10.15 6.42
CA GLN A 733 25.75 -10.75 5.51
C GLN A 733 26.29 -9.68 4.57
N TYR A 734 27.57 -9.31 4.72
CA TYR A 734 28.22 -8.32 3.87
C TYR A 734 29.73 -8.49 3.79
N ILE A 735 30.31 -8.06 2.67
CA ILE A 735 31.75 -7.94 2.44
C ILE A 735 32.03 -6.51 1.99
N PHE A 736 32.95 -5.82 2.62
CA PHE A 736 33.33 -4.46 2.24
C PHE A 736 34.84 -4.21 2.36
N LEU A 737 35.33 -3.19 1.67
CA LEU A 737 36.68 -2.66 1.78
C LEU A 737 36.62 -1.12 1.91
#